data_058bb81eb8c24350028cee2005dd0d2c
#
_entry.id   058bb81eb8c24350028cee2005dd0d2c
#
_cell.length_a   1.000
_cell.length_b   1.000
_cell.length_c   1.000
_cell.angle_alpha   90.00
_cell.angle_beta   90.00
_cell.angle_gamma   90.00
#
_symmetry.space_group_name_H-M   'P 1'
#
loop_
_entity.id
_entity.type
_entity.pdbx_description
1 polymer ?
#
loop_
_entity_poly.entity_id
_entity_poly.type
_entity_poly.pdbx_seq_one_letter_code
_entity_poly.pdbx_strand_id
1 'polypeptide(L)'
;MSHVSRWSLLFLAILSLLFSACTDHDRGRGDAMAVNDDGGAKAEPSPSDDALLPPGPIEGTDQYVLPTGRMIWPAGLGAIIDNFALDLAVSPDGATLVTVSANKDKVRLIDTATMTSLQDLDVGQLFSGAVWNGAGDRFWVGGGGSQTVYEFEFTGGLAAQTRNIAVNNYPSGLALSPDERYLYVSCLYGKRLAIVDLLTGREVDSIDAHLYSYDVKTTSDGALAFVSNTGRSSVTVMDLDDKEPVADIEVGYNPEGLAVSADDATLYVANTDADTISVIDVDSLTVIDTWSLYGDTPAAEGASPVALAADAAGERLYVVCSGANEIAVLDADDGSVLGRIPTGWYATNLRLDEAHGMLYYTSGKGYGSYGMGLYSNWRATVHGLEIPDAAQLATYTDRQEQALNWSLDFWDLTDAESPIPFEYGTPSEQIKHVIFVLKENKTYDQVLGDLEGTRRDPAYLNFGWDVTPNHHRLAQDFVVCDNLFVEGDTSVLGHLWATFGKLNDITEKAFITGDRYPLPDIDPTSRTQTGTIFKRLLDAGIEFRSYGQIIGFMEDFDRYAPYIDIKYGFWNMGVSDEVKVDEIIREWELGIFPPFIYISLPNDHTYGSGSGQPTPRYLMGDNDAALGKMVQWLSNSEHWQDTVVFVTEDDPQSGADHVDPHRTIGLVIGPYAKRNHVSSVLYSMSSIWHTIELILGLPPASKYSRYASPMYDCFTTTPDLTAYEASPNPIPFELNPKGLPFQEYCDNANFAAPDAVSRMGEVLWALTRPGEPFPQGHSLSGFVEDEEEEAEEVRE
;
A
#
# COMPACT_ATOMS: atom_id res chain seq x y z
N MET A 1 -35.47 -7.98 20.83
CA MET A 1 -35.17 -9.00 21.85
C MET A 1 -35.76 -10.33 21.39
N SER A 2 -35.00 -11.39 21.39
CA SER A 2 -35.28 -12.76 20.91
C SER A 2 -34.95 -13.06 19.45
N HIS A 3 -33.67 -13.33 19.12
CA HIS A 3 -33.26 -14.31 18.08
C HIS A 3 -31.73 -14.53 18.04
N VAL A 4 -31.04 -14.41 19.16
CA VAL A 4 -29.60 -14.69 19.28
C VAL A 4 -29.34 -15.68 20.41
N SER A 5 -29.81 -16.91 20.28
CA SER A 5 -29.47 -17.96 21.25
C SER A 5 -29.78 -19.37 20.76
N ARG A 6 -29.33 -19.78 19.58
CA ARG A 6 -29.44 -21.19 19.13
C ARG A 6 -28.24 -21.75 18.37
N TRP A 7 -27.14 -21.04 18.25
CA TRP A 7 -25.95 -21.54 17.52
C TRP A 7 -24.73 -21.83 18.41
N SER A 8 -24.83 -21.60 19.72
CA SER A 8 -23.70 -21.82 20.67
C SER A 8 -23.61 -23.22 21.29
N LEU A 9 -24.38 -24.19 20.86
CA LEU A 9 -24.44 -25.53 21.49
C LEU A 9 -24.06 -26.69 20.58
N LEU A 10 -23.52 -26.47 19.39
CA LEU A 10 -23.12 -27.55 18.47
C LEU A 10 -21.63 -27.67 18.21
N PHE A 11 -20.77 -26.91 18.88
CA PHE A 11 -19.32 -26.91 18.65
C PHE A 11 -18.47 -27.53 19.78
N LEU A 12 -19.07 -28.19 20.75
CA LEU A 12 -18.37 -28.78 21.94
C LEU A 12 -18.23 -30.31 21.90
N ALA A 13 -18.37 -30.95 20.77
CA ALA A 13 -18.34 -32.44 20.71
C ALA A 13 -17.31 -33.06 19.77
N ILE A 14 -16.35 -32.34 19.19
CA ILE A 14 -15.30 -32.91 18.32
C ILE A 14 -13.88 -32.41 18.69
N LEU A 15 -13.51 -32.43 19.93
CA LEU A 15 -12.11 -32.17 20.32
C LEU A 15 -11.64 -33.13 21.41
N SER A 16 -11.69 -34.43 21.14
CA SER A 16 -11.02 -35.42 21.97
C SER A 16 -10.71 -36.66 21.17
N LEU A 17 -9.69 -36.62 20.32
CA LEU A 17 -8.98 -37.80 19.77
C LEU A 17 -7.96 -37.27 18.75
N LEU A 18 -6.73 -37.08 19.17
CA LEU A 18 -5.49 -37.22 18.39
C LEU A 18 -4.31 -36.59 19.15
N PHE A 19 -3.98 -37.20 20.31
CA PHE A 19 -2.62 -37.13 20.84
C PHE A 19 -2.07 -38.57 20.89
N SER A 20 -1.19 -38.88 19.97
CA SER A 20 -0.12 -39.87 20.25
C SER A 20 0.83 -40.00 19.05
N ALA A 21 2.08 -39.86 19.36
CA ALA A 21 3.24 -40.38 18.65
C ALA A 21 3.81 -39.59 17.46
N CYS A 22 4.99 -39.01 17.64
CA CYS A 22 6.22 -39.64 17.15
C CYS A 22 7.46 -38.97 17.73
N THR A 23 8.33 -39.82 18.19
CA THR A 23 9.63 -39.62 18.79
C THR A 23 10.73 -39.39 17.74
N ASP A 24 11.73 -38.61 18.19
CA ASP A 24 13.17 -38.65 17.87
C ASP A 24 13.65 -39.04 16.46
N HIS A 25 14.38 -38.12 15.86
CA HIS A 25 15.58 -38.47 15.14
C HIS A 25 16.69 -37.41 15.35
N ASP A 26 17.60 -37.79 16.22
CA ASP A 26 18.94 -37.24 16.44
C ASP A 26 19.84 -37.60 15.24
N ARG A 27 20.55 -36.60 14.65
CA ARG A 27 21.81 -36.81 13.96
C ARG A 27 22.54 -35.49 13.61
N GLY A 28 23.71 -35.37 14.17
CA GLY A 28 24.84 -34.79 13.47
C GLY A 28 25.63 -33.75 14.26
N ARG A 29 26.48 -34.18 15.18
CA ARG A 29 27.57 -33.36 15.69
C ARG A 29 28.52 -33.00 14.54
N GLY A 30 28.65 -31.68 14.24
CA GLY A 30 29.75 -31.08 13.52
C GLY A 30 30.65 -30.34 14.52
N ASP A 31 31.94 -30.49 14.37
CA ASP A 31 33.00 -30.13 15.32
C ASP A 31 33.00 -28.61 15.63
N ALA A 32 33.02 -28.29 16.92
CA ALA A 32 33.26 -26.96 17.44
C ALA A 32 34.74 -26.56 17.15
N MET A 33 34.97 -25.65 16.24
CA MET A 33 36.19 -24.85 16.23
C MET A 33 36.15 -23.92 17.45
N ALA A 34 37.17 -24.02 18.29
CA ALA A 34 37.40 -23.12 19.40
C ALA A 34 37.65 -21.70 18.84
N VAL A 35 36.72 -20.84 19.03
CA VAL A 35 36.90 -19.40 18.83
C VAL A 35 37.67 -18.86 20.04
N ASN A 36 38.80 -18.25 19.79
CA ASN A 36 39.49 -17.46 20.79
C ASN A 36 38.61 -16.23 21.08
N ASP A 37 38.12 -16.17 22.30
CA ASP A 37 37.45 -15.01 22.86
C ASP A 37 38.46 -13.92 23.17
N ASP A 38 38.83 -13.12 22.18
CA ASP A 38 39.47 -11.83 22.37
C ASP A 38 38.35 -10.84 22.70
N GLY A 39 38.11 -10.59 23.99
CA GLY A 39 37.05 -9.74 24.53
C GLY A 39 37.13 -8.25 24.11
N GLY A 40 37.13 -7.99 22.82
CA GLY A 40 36.84 -6.67 22.24
C GLY A 40 35.31 -6.48 22.19
N ALA A 41 34.82 -5.33 22.61
CA ALA A 41 33.38 -5.00 22.39
C ALA A 41 33.12 -5.05 20.88
N LYS A 42 32.04 -5.79 20.51
CA LYS A 42 31.59 -5.83 19.13
C LYS A 42 31.06 -4.47 18.68
N ALA A 43 31.13 -4.18 17.41
CA ALA A 43 30.63 -2.93 16.85
C ALA A 43 29.11 -2.93 16.75
N GLU A 44 28.50 -1.76 16.86
CA GLU A 44 27.08 -1.58 16.48
C GLU A 44 26.96 -1.61 14.94
N PRO A 45 25.80 -2.04 14.38
CA PRO A 45 25.56 -1.99 12.94
C PRO A 45 25.74 -0.57 12.37
N SER A 46 26.43 -0.44 11.26
CA SER A 46 26.61 0.84 10.56
C SER A 46 25.96 0.76 9.16
N PRO A 47 25.23 1.81 8.72
CA PRO A 47 24.62 1.83 7.41
C PRO A 47 25.64 2.11 6.30
N SER A 48 25.36 1.59 5.08
CA SER A 48 26.08 1.95 3.86
C SER A 48 25.69 3.36 3.38
N ASP A 49 26.47 3.92 2.43
CA ASP A 49 26.15 5.22 1.82
C ASP A 49 24.80 5.19 1.07
N ASP A 50 24.45 4.05 0.44
CA ASP A 50 23.17 3.88 -0.26
C ASP A 50 21.96 3.98 0.67
N ALA A 51 22.13 3.61 1.94
CA ALA A 51 21.08 3.75 2.95
C ALA A 51 20.67 5.21 3.22
N LEU A 52 21.48 6.17 2.81
CA LEU A 52 21.26 7.60 3.04
C LEU A 52 20.57 8.29 1.85
N LEU A 53 20.28 7.57 0.77
CA LEU A 53 19.63 8.16 -0.39
C LEU A 53 18.17 8.55 -0.04
N PRO A 54 17.69 9.71 -0.48
CA PRO A 54 16.26 10.02 -0.44
C PRO A 54 15.52 9.27 -1.57
N PRO A 55 14.19 9.19 -1.52
CA PRO A 55 13.41 8.77 -2.68
C PRO A 55 13.71 9.61 -3.92
N GLY A 56 13.72 8.95 -5.08
CA GLY A 56 14.00 9.60 -6.36
C GLY A 56 14.91 8.79 -7.28
N PRO A 57 15.32 9.37 -8.43
CA PRO A 57 16.23 8.73 -9.35
C PRO A 57 17.65 8.60 -8.76
N ILE A 58 18.31 7.50 -9.03
CA ILE A 58 19.75 7.33 -8.71
C ILE A 58 20.55 7.88 -9.90
N GLU A 59 21.31 8.94 -9.66
CA GLU A 59 22.02 9.67 -10.70
C GLU A 59 22.92 8.76 -11.56
N GLY A 60 22.78 8.88 -12.87
CA GLY A 60 23.54 8.12 -13.85
C GLY A 60 23.10 6.67 -14.05
N THR A 61 21.93 6.31 -13.52
CA THR A 61 21.33 4.97 -13.68
C THR A 61 19.88 5.10 -14.16
N ASP A 62 19.24 3.95 -14.42
CA ASP A 62 17.80 3.80 -14.68
C ASP A 62 17.06 3.25 -13.45
N GLN A 63 17.66 3.38 -12.27
CA GLN A 63 17.12 2.92 -10.98
C GLN A 63 16.42 4.07 -10.24
N TYR A 64 15.43 3.72 -9.44
CA TYR A 64 14.64 4.67 -8.68
C TYR A 64 14.44 4.18 -7.23
N VAL A 65 14.65 5.05 -6.25
CA VAL A 65 14.37 4.80 -4.84
C VAL A 65 12.94 5.24 -4.53
N LEU A 66 12.14 4.37 -3.92
CA LEU A 66 10.76 4.64 -3.56
C LEU A 66 10.63 5.11 -2.10
N PRO A 67 9.57 5.88 -1.76
CA PRO A 67 9.27 6.23 -0.37
C PRO A 67 9.08 5.02 0.55
N THR A 68 8.68 3.88 0.00
CA THR A 68 8.56 2.61 0.73
C THR A 68 9.89 2.00 1.18
N GLY A 69 11.03 2.65 0.91
CA GLY A 69 12.35 2.11 1.19
C GLY A 69 12.80 1.01 0.24
N ARG A 70 12.15 0.87 -0.91
CA ARG A 70 12.50 -0.10 -1.97
C ARG A 70 13.14 0.60 -3.15
N MET A 71 13.87 -0.16 -3.95
CA MET A 71 14.36 0.27 -5.24
C MET A 71 13.54 -0.39 -6.36
N ILE A 72 13.34 0.30 -7.48
CA ILE A 72 12.83 -0.27 -8.72
C ILE A 72 13.84 -0.07 -9.85
N TRP A 73 13.81 -1.00 -10.80
CA TRP A 73 14.67 -0.99 -11.99
C TRP A 73 13.90 -1.50 -13.21
N PRO A 74 12.88 -0.72 -13.70
CA PRO A 74 11.94 -1.19 -14.69
C PRO A 74 12.60 -1.70 -15.97
N ALA A 75 12.08 -2.80 -16.54
CA ALA A 75 12.53 -3.34 -17.81
C ALA A 75 11.77 -2.69 -18.97
N GLY A 76 12.48 -2.50 -20.09
CA GLY A 76 11.90 -1.99 -21.35
C GLY A 76 11.97 -0.49 -21.51
N LEU A 77 11.51 -0.01 -22.67
CA LEU A 77 11.34 1.42 -22.95
C LEU A 77 10.04 1.90 -22.34
N GLY A 78 10.09 2.94 -21.52
CA GLY A 78 8.94 3.45 -20.77
C GLY A 78 8.50 4.84 -21.19
N ALA A 79 7.22 5.14 -20.95
CA ALA A 79 6.64 6.47 -21.00
C ALA A 79 5.93 6.80 -19.69
N ILE A 80 6.05 8.05 -19.22
CA ILE A 80 5.24 8.57 -18.12
C ILE A 80 3.86 8.90 -18.67
N ILE A 81 2.81 8.41 -18.03
CA ILE A 81 1.42 8.58 -18.49
C ILE A 81 0.53 9.33 -17.52
N ASP A 82 1.09 9.92 -16.51
CA ASP A 82 0.41 10.64 -15.42
C ASP A 82 -0.73 9.88 -14.73
N ASN A 83 -0.94 10.16 -13.47
CA ASN A 83 -1.96 9.53 -12.64
C ASN A 83 -1.77 8.03 -12.44
N PHE A 84 -2.81 7.36 -11.98
CA PHE A 84 -2.77 5.93 -11.66
C PHE A 84 -3.24 5.11 -12.88
N ALA A 85 -2.31 4.49 -13.59
CA ALA A 85 -2.62 3.61 -14.71
C ALA A 85 -3.21 2.30 -14.20
N LEU A 86 -4.37 1.90 -14.73
CA LEU A 86 -5.09 0.70 -14.31
C LEU A 86 -5.07 -0.41 -15.37
N ASP A 87 -5.16 -0.04 -16.65
CA ASP A 87 -5.24 -1.02 -17.72
C ASP A 87 -4.63 -0.52 -19.02
N LEU A 88 -4.40 -1.44 -19.96
CA LEU A 88 -3.92 -1.14 -21.30
C LEU A 88 -4.48 -2.13 -22.32
N ALA A 89 -4.52 -1.71 -23.58
CA ALA A 89 -4.85 -2.57 -24.70
C ALA A 89 -4.01 -2.22 -25.93
N VAL A 90 -3.53 -3.24 -26.63
CA VAL A 90 -2.73 -3.10 -27.87
C VAL A 90 -3.64 -3.17 -29.06
N SER A 91 -3.49 -2.29 -30.05
CA SER A 91 -4.19 -2.39 -31.33
C SER A 91 -3.77 -3.68 -32.09
N PRO A 92 -4.65 -4.28 -32.91
CA PRO A 92 -4.33 -5.52 -33.61
C PRO A 92 -3.14 -5.44 -34.57
N ASP A 93 -2.77 -4.25 -35.02
CA ASP A 93 -1.58 -4.00 -35.85
C ASP A 93 -0.29 -3.77 -35.01
N GLY A 94 -0.40 -3.80 -33.67
CA GLY A 94 0.71 -3.59 -32.74
C GLY A 94 1.25 -2.15 -32.69
N ALA A 95 0.63 -1.19 -33.41
CA ALA A 95 1.21 0.15 -33.56
C ALA A 95 0.77 1.14 -32.47
N THR A 96 -0.34 0.88 -31.77
CA THR A 96 -0.92 1.81 -30.80
C THR A 96 -1.31 1.10 -29.50
N LEU A 97 -0.92 1.67 -28.37
CA LEU A 97 -1.45 1.32 -27.07
C LEU A 97 -2.55 2.29 -26.68
N VAL A 98 -3.61 1.77 -26.06
CA VAL A 98 -4.56 2.52 -25.25
C VAL A 98 -4.23 2.25 -23.80
N THR A 99 -4.04 3.30 -23.00
CA THR A 99 -3.90 3.20 -21.55
C THR A 99 -5.07 3.86 -20.85
N VAL A 100 -5.51 3.28 -19.73
CA VAL A 100 -6.61 3.73 -18.91
C VAL A 100 -6.06 4.21 -17.58
N SER A 101 -6.21 5.50 -17.30
CA SER A 101 -5.70 6.10 -16.05
C SER A 101 -6.85 6.66 -15.22
N ALA A 102 -6.93 6.22 -13.95
CA ALA A 102 -7.86 6.78 -12.98
C ALA A 102 -7.40 8.15 -12.45
N ASN A 103 -8.29 8.84 -11.74
CA ASN A 103 -8.08 10.07 -11.00
C ASN A 103 -7.99 11.39 -11.85
N LYS A 104 -7.50 11.35 -13.07
CA LYS A 104 -7.67 12.46 -14.03
C LYS A 104 -8.51 12.05 -15.24
N ASP A 105 -9.02 10.81 -15.19
CA ASP A 105 -10.03 10.29 -16.10
C ASP A 105 -9.62 10.43 -17.56
N LYS A 106 -8.40 9.91 -17.85
CA LYS A 106 -7.81 9.98 -19.18
C LYS A 106 -7.66 8.63 -19.83
N VAL A 107 -8.06 8.56 -21.09
CA VAL A 107 -7.64 7.52 -22.02
C VAL A 107 -6.53 8.12 -22.88
N ARG A 108 -5.34 7.50 -22.87
CA ARG A 108 -4.20 7.97 -23.66
C ARG A 108 -3.85 6.96 -24.75
N LEU A 109 -3.60 7.48 -25.95
CA LEU A 109 -3.04 6.71 -27.05
C LEU A 109 -1.54 6.92 -27.10
N ILE A 110 -0.78 5.84 -27.26
CA ILE A 110 0.68 5.84 -27.25
C ILE A 110 1.18 5.10 -28.50
N ASP A 111 2.15 5.68 -29.18
CA ASP A 111 2.89 5.02 -30.24
C ASP A 111 3.83 3.95 -29.65
N THR A 112 3.68 2.70 -30.08
CA THR A 112 4.41 1.57 -29.50
C THR A 112 5.90 1.56 -29.85
N ALA A 113 6.29 2.12 -30.98
CA ALA A 113 7.66 2.15 -31.44
C ALA A 113 8.52 3.18 -30.71
N THR A 114 7.91 4.31 -30.32
CA THR A 114 8.60 5.43 -29.68
C THR A 114 8.24 5.59 -28.22
N MET A 115 7.19 4.92 -27.74
CA MET A 115 6.59 5.09 -26.40
C MET A 115 6.23 6.56 -26.13
N THR A 116 5.76 7.30 -27.13
CA THR A 116 5.33 8.68 -26.99
C THR A 116 3.82 8.84 -27.08
N SER A 117 3.24 9.80 -26.36
CA SER A 117 1.81 10.08 -26.42
C SER A 117 1.40 10.61 -27.80
N LEU A 118 0.40 9.96 -28.41
CA LEU A 118 -0.25 10.41 -29.63
C LEU A 118 -1.44 11.33 -29.35
N GLN A 119 -2.21 11.00 -28.30
CA GLN A 119 -3.45 11.71 -27.98
C GLN A 119 -3.89 11.43 -26.55
N ASP A 120 -4.35 12.47 -25.87
CA ASP A 120 -5.09 12.39 -24.61
C ASP A 120 -6.57 12.64 -24.86
N LEU A 121 -7.41 11.82 -24.26
CA LEU A 121 -8.87 11.88 -24.32
C LEU A 121 -9.43 12.02 -22.91
N ASP A 122 -9.98 13.19 -22.60
CA ASP A 122 -10.70 13.42 -21.35
C ASP A 122 -12.09 12.80 -21.44
N VAL A 123 -12.42 11.94 -20.48
CA VAL A 123 -13.70 11.24 -20.38
C VAL A 123 -14.27 11.42 -18.96
N GLY A 124 -15.32 10.71 -18.60
CA GLY A 124 -15.76 10.64 -17.20
C GLY A 124 -14.90 9.65 -16.42
N GLN A 125 -15.27 9.40 -15.16
CA GLN A 125 -14.53 8.45 -14.30
C GLN A 125 -14.21 7.15 -15.03
N LEU A 126 -13.00 6.67 -14.82
CA LEU A 126 -12.47 5.43 -15.37
C LEU A 126 -12.12 4.46 -14.25
N PHE A 127 -12.08 3.18 -14.58
CA PHE A 127 -11.55 2.15 -13.70
C PHE A 127 -10.69 1.17 -14.50
N SER A 128 -11.16 -0.02 -14.81
CA SER A 128 -10.42 -1.06 -15.54
C SER A 128 -11.22 -1.50 -16.78
N GLY A 129 -10.60 -2.26 -17.64
CA GLY A 129 -11.17 -2.81 -18.86
C GLY A 129 -10.90 -1.92 -20.07
N ALA A 130 -10.06 -2.46 -20.98
CA ALA A 130 -9.83 -1.89 -22.31
C ALA A 130 -9.76 -3.02 -23.34
N VAL A 131 -10.48 -2.89 -24.45
CA VAL A 131 -10.49 -3.92 -25.51
C VAL A 131 -10.66 -3.29 -26.89
N TRP A 132 -9.86 -3.76 -27.85
CA TRP A 132 -9.96 -3.44 -29.28
C TRP A 132 -10.83 -4.48 -30.02
N ASN A 133 -11.52 -4.08 -31.07
CA ASN A 133 -12.05 -5.02 -32.04
C ASN A 133 -10.93 -5.57 -32.93
N GLY A 134 -11.16 -6.72 -33.57
CA GLY A 134 -10.18 -7.35 -34.44
C GLY A 134 -9.83 -6.55 -35.71
N ALA A 135 -10.70 -5.62 -36.13
CA ALA A 135 -10.41 -4.71 -37.25
C ALA A 135 -9.46 -3.58 -36.88
N GLY A 136 -9.26 -3.29 -35.59
CA GLY A 136 -8.41 -2.19 -35.10
C GLY A 136 -8.97 -0.80 -35.38
N ASP A 137 -10.25 -0.67 -35.67
CA ASP A 137 -10.91 0.59 -35.96
C ASP A 137 -11.82 1.08 -34.83
N ARG A 138 -11.97 0.25 -33.76
CA ARG A 138 -12.74 0.59 -32.56
C ARG A 138 -12.15 -0.04 -31.31
N PHE A 139 -12.35 0.68 -30.19
CA PHE A 139 -12.07 0.14 -28.85
C PHE A 139 -13.09 0.63 -27.81
N TRP A 140 -13.17 -0.10 -26.70
CA TRP A 140 -14.04 0.23 -25.58
C TRP A 140 -13.25 0.29 -24.29
N VAL A 141 -13.70 1.15 -23.36
CA VAL A 141 -13.07 1.36 -22.07
C VAL A 141 -14.13 1.40 -20.97
N GLY A 142 -13.85 0.71 -19.85
CA GLY A 142 -14.72 0.67 -18.67
C GLY A 142 -14.65 1.95 -17.86
N GLY A 143 -15.80 2.55 -17.59
CA GLY A 143 -15.92 3.85 -16.95
C GLY A 143 -16.19 3.80 -15.44
N GLY A 144 -16.13 2.65 -14.78
CA GLY A 144 -16.23 2.57 -13.33
C GLY A 144 -17.37 3.41 -12.73
N GLY A 145 -17.02 4.38 -11.89
CA GLY A 145 -17.97 5.27 -11.22
C GLY A 145 -18.85 6.10 -12.15
N SER A 146 -18.47 6.32 -13.42
CA SER A 146 -19.34 6.98 -14.41
C SER A 146 -20.53 6.15 -14.86
N GLN A 147 -20.62 4.88 -14.48
CA GLN A 147 -21.68 3.94 -14.87
C GLN A 147 -21.80 3.81 -16.39
N THR A 148 -20.68 3.83 -17.11
CA THR A 148 -20.63 3.95 -18.57
C THR A 148 -19.51 3.07 -19.13
N VAL A 149 -19.73 2.44 -20.29
CA VAL A 149 -18.65 1.97 -21.16
C VAL A 149 -18.49 2.99 -22.28
N TYR A 150 -17.29 3.51 -22.46
CA TYR A 150 -16.95 4.46 -23.52
C TYR A 150 -16.54 3.74 -24.77
N GLU A 151 -17.14 4.09 -25.94
CA GLU A 151 -16.78 3.58 -27.26
C GLU A 151 -16.04 4.66 -28.05
N PHE A 152 -14.96 4.24 -28.69
CA PHE A 152 -14.14 5.08 -29.55
C PHE A 152 -14.02 4.49 -30.95
N GLU A 153 -14.04 5.35 -31.96
CA GLU A 153 -13.63 5.04 -33.32
C GLU A 153 -12.22 5.51 -33.54
N PHE A 154 -11.37 4.67 -34.11
CA PHE A 154 -9.94 4.95 -34.34
C PHE A 154 -9.67 4.99 -35.84
N THR A 155 -9.11 6.12 -36.30
CA THR A 155 -8.80 6.33 -37.71
C THR A 155 -7.60 7.25 -37.85
N GLY A 156 -6.59 6.82 -38.64
CA GLY A 156 -5.43 7.66 -38.96
C GLY A 156 -4.55 7.99 -37.74
N GLY A 157 -4.48 7.11 -36.75
CA GLY A 157 -3.67 7.30 -35.55
C GLY A 157 -4.35 8.12 -34.43
N LEU A 158 -5.61 8.53 -34.63
CA LEU A 158 -6.39 9.30 -33.65
C LEU A 158 -7.70 8.62 -33.32
N ALA A 159 -8.16 8.78 -32.09
CA ALA A 159 -9.44 8.27 -31.61
C ALA A 159 -10.45 9.38 -31.39
N ALA A 160 -11.73 9.07 -31.65
CA ALA A 160 -12.86 9.93 -31.32
C ALA A 160 -13.90 9.15 -30.56
N GLN A 161 -14.36 9.66 -29.44
CA GLN A 161 -15.45 9.08 -28.66
C GLN A 161 -16.73 9.15 -29.46
N THR A 162 -17.39 8.02 -29.66
CA THR A 162 -18.60 7.91 -30.49
C THR A 162 -19.85 7.64 -29.68
N ARG A 163 -19.75 6.87 -28.60
CA ARG A 163 -20.90 6.51 -27.74
C ARG A 163 -20.52 6.43 -26.27
N ASN A 164 -21.52 6.75 -25.43
CA ASN A 164 -21.56 6.45 -24.03
C ASN A 164 -22.62 5.35 -23.83
N ILE A 165 -22.17 4.14 -23.50
CA ILE A 165 -23.05 2.99 -23.30
C ILE A 165 -23.32 2.89 -21.81
N ALA A 166 -24.57 3.13 -21.39
CA ALA A 166 -24.94 3.04 -19.98
C ALA A 166 -24.87 1.59 -19.50
N VAL A 167 -24.00 1.32 -18.52
CA VAL A 167 -23.86 0.06 -17.79
C VAL A 167 -23.75 0.39 -16.32
N ASN A 168 -24.80 0.09 -15.57
CA ASN A 168 -24.84 0.43 -14.13
C ASN A 168 -23.98 -0.51 -13.29
N ASN A 169 -23.67 -0.06 -12.06
CA ASN A 169 -22.98 -0.82 -11.04
C ASN A 169 -21.47 -1.01 -11.29
N TYR A 170 -20.83 0.05 -11.78
CA TYR A 170 -19.39 0.13 -11.85
C TYR A 170 -18.76 -0.83 -12.86
N PRO A 171 -18.90 -0.58 -14.19
CA PRO A 171 -18.27 -1.40 -15.22
C PRO A 171 -16.75 -1.44 -15.07
N SER A 172 -16.18 -2.65 -15.07
CA SER A 172 -14.75 -2.93 -14.90
C SER A 172 -14.22 -3.79 -16.05
N GLY A 173 -13.97 -5.09 -15.87
CA GLY A 173 -13.45 -5.98 -16.90
C GLY A 173 -14.34 -6.06 -18.14
N LEU A 174 -13.72 -6.12 -19.32
CA LEU A 174 -14.38 -6.16 -20.63
C LEU A 174 -13.90 -7.36 -21.46
N ALA A 175 -14.83 -8.07 -22.11
CA ALA A 175 -14.53 -9.08 -23.09
C ALA A 175 -15.50 -8.99 -24.29
N LEU A 176 -14.98 -9.13 -25.52
CA LEU A 176 -15.80 -9.22 -26.73
C LEU A 176 -16.25 -10.66 -26.99
N SER A 177 -17.48 -10.82 -27.54
CA SER A 177 -17.85 -12.10 -28.14
C SER A 177 -17.00 -12.38 -29.38
N PRO A 178 -16.78 -13.65 -29.77
CA PRO A 178 -15.94 -14.00 -30.95
C PRO A 178 -16.45 -13.38 -32.26
N ASP A 179 -17.74 -13.12 -32.39
CA ASP A 179 -18.37 -12.46 -33.53
C ASP A 179 -18.41 -10.91 -33.39
N GLU A 180 -17.84 -10.37 -32.29
CA GLU A 180 -17.83 -8.94 -31.96
C GLU A 180 -19.24 -8.30 -31.92
N ARG A 181 -20.29 -9.12 -31.75
CA ARG A 181 -21.66 -8.63 -31.62
C ARG A 181 -21.95 -8.13 -30.21
N TYR A 182 -21.43 -8.80 -29.23
CA TYR A 182 -21.64 -8.47 -27.81
C TYR A 182 -20.36 -8.09 -27.09
N LEU A 183 -20.53 -7.17 -26.13
CA LEU A 183 -19.50 -6.85 -25.14
C LEU A 183 -20.01 -7.33 -23.78
N TYR A 184 -19.24 -8.19 -23.15
CA TYR A 184 -19.46 -8.66 -21.80
C TYR A 184 -18.72 -7.74 -20.82
N VAL A 185 -19.44 -7.27 -19.80
CA VAL A 185 -18.95 -6.24 -18.86
C VAL A 185 -19.14 -6.73 -17.44
N SER A 186 -18.07 -7.01 -16.72
CA SER A 186 -18.17 -7.27 -15.28
C SER A 186 -18.54 -5.99 -14.54
N CYS A 187 -19.45 -6.10 -13.55
CA CYS A 187 -19.96 -4.96 -12.81
C CYS A 187 -19.53 -5.08 -11.35
N LEU A 188 -18.47 -4.34 -10.95
CA LEU A 188 -17.78 -4.51 -9.67
C LEU A 188 -18.74 -4.48 -8.46
N TYR A 189 -19.68 -3.54 -8.43
CA TYR A 189 -20.66 -3.44 -7.34
C TYR A 189 -22.03 -4.04 -7.70
N GLY A 190 -22.14 -4.69 -8.89
CA GLY A 190 -23.41 -5.14 -9.46
C GLY A 190 -23.78 -6.59 -9.22
N LYS A 191 -22.83 -7.42 -8.79
CA LYS A 191 -23.01 -8.87 -8.68
C LYS A 191 -23.51 -9.50 -9.98
N ARG A 192 -22.99 -9.05 -11.12
CA ARG A 192 -23.47 -9.47 -12.44
C ARG A 192 -22.45 -9.24 -13.53
N LEU A 193 -22.61 -9.99 -14.62
CA LEU A 193 -22.03 -9.73 -15.93
C LEU A 193 -23.10 -9.08 -16.79
N ALA A 194 -22.90 -7.85 -17.26
CA ALA A 194 -23.79 -7.19 -18.19
C ALA A 194 -23.46 -7.60 -19.64
N ILE A 195 -24.48 -7.75 -20.48
CA ILE A 195 -24.36 -8.08 -21.90
C ILE A 195 -24.82 -6.87 -22.73
N VAL A 196 -23.88 -6.24 -23.42
CA VAL A 196 -24.10 -5.08 -24.28
C VAL A 196 -24.15 -5.50 -25.74
N ASP A 197 -25.24 -5.19 -26.45
CA ASP A 197 -25.32 -5.33 -27.90
C ASP A 197 -24.64 -4.14 -28.59
N LEU A 198 -23.48 -4.37 -29.21
CA LEU A 198 -22.65 -3.34 -29.82
C LEU A 198 -23.30 -2.69 -31.05
N LEU A 199 -24.22 -3.39 -31.74
CA LEU A 199 -24.96 -2.77 -32.85
C LEU A 199 -25.91 -1.69 -32.36
N THR A 200 -26.59 -1.92 -31.24
CA THR A 200 -27.56 -0.98 -30.67
C THR A 200 -26.91 -0.02 -29.67
N GLY A 201 -25.71 -0.36 -29.11
CA GLY A 201 -25.04 0.38 -28.04
C GLY A 201 -25.84 0.37 -26.74
N ARG A 202 -26.48 -0.77 -26.40
CA ARG A 202 -27.30 -0.87 -25.20
C ARG A 202 -27.05 -2.19 -24.47
N GLU A 203 -27.13 -2.12 -23.17
CA GLU A 203 -27.26 -3.32 -22.35
C GLU A 203 -28.59 -4.00 -22.69
N VAL A 204 -28.54 -5.26 -23.03
CA VAL A 204 -29.72 -6.07 -23.49
C VAL A 204 -30.04 -7.19 -22.53
N ASP A 205 -29.10 -7.62 -21.71
CA ASP A 205 -29.25 -8.70 -20.74
C ASP A 205 -28.17 -8.64 -19.65
N SER A 206 -28.28 -9.53 -18.65
CA SER A 206 -27.23 -9.73 -17.64
C SER A 206 -27.30 -11.11 -17.02
N ILE A 207 -26.17 -11.65 -16.55
CA ILE A 207 -26.07 -12.92 -15.84
C ILE A 207 -25.64 -12.64 -14.41
N ASP A 208 -26.25 -13.31 -13.42
CA ASP A 208 -25.93 -13.12 -12.01
C ASP A 208 -24.52 -13.64 -11.69
N ALA A 209 -23.77 -12.87 -10.88
CA ALA A 209 -22.47 -13.21 -10.31
C ALA A 209 -22.46 -12.89 -8.80
N HIS A 210 -21.29 -12.63 -8.23
CA HIS A 210 -21.15 -12.28 -6.82
C HIS A 210 -20.59 -10.85 -6.62
N LEU A 211 -20.53 -10.43 -5.36
CA LEU A 211 -20.04 -9.10 -4.99
C LEU A 211 -18.57 -8.94 -5.44
N TYR A 212 -18.27 -7.76 -5.97
CA TYR A 212 -16.98 -7.39 -6.53
C TYR A 212 -16.57 -8.27 -7.72
N SER A 213 -17.48 -8.39 -8.73
CA SER A 213 -17.19 -9.00 -10.03
C SER A 213 -16.15 -8.13 -10.75
N TYR A 214 -14.90 -8.61 -10.86
CA TYR A 214 -13.75 -7.78 -11.25
C TYR A 214 -13.37 -7.94 -12.72
N ASP A 215 -12.86 -9.09 -13.14
CA ASP A 215 -12.44 -9.37 -14.52
C ASP A 215 -13.40 -10.37 -15.19
N VAL A 216 -13.38 -10.39 -16.51
CA VAL A 216 -14.12 -11.35 -17.34
C VAL A 216 -13.26 -11.86 -18.48
N LYS A 217 -13.27 -13.18 -18.69
CA LYS A 217 -12.71 -13.84 -19.88
C LYS A 217 -13.71 -14.81 -20.46
N THR A 218 -13.60 -15.06 -21.77
CA THR A 218 -14.46 -16.01 -22.48
C THR A 218 -13.63 -17.10 -23.12
N THR A 219 -14.21 -18.27 -23.34
CA THR A 219 -13.65 -19.27 -24.25
C THR A 219 -13.62 -18.74 -25.69
N SER A 220 -12.73 -19.27 -26.51
CA SER A 220 -12.53 -18.83 -27.91
C SER A 220 -13.76 -19.08 -28.79
N ASP A 221 -14.57 -20.10 -28.45
CA ASP A 221 -15.85 -20.40 -29.12
C ASP A 221 -17.01 -19.53 -28.61
N GLY A 222 -16.82 -18.80 -27.54
CA GLY A 222 -17.81 -17.94 -26.91
C GLY A 222 -18.92 -18.69 -26.15
N ALA A 223 -18.71 -19.97 -25.80
CA ALA A 223 -19.68 -20.76 -25.06
C ALA A 223 -19.72 -20.39 -23.57
N LEU A 224 -18.55 -20.16 -22.95
CA LEU A 224 -18.43 -19.87 -21.53
C LEU A 224 -17.81 -18.49 -21.28
N ALA A 225 -18.26 -17.87 -20.20
CA ALA A 225 -17.57 -16.74 -19.57
C ALA A 225 -17.16 -17.08 -18.13
N PHE A 226 -16.02 -16.56 -17.71
CA PHE A 226 -15.49 -16.66 -16.36
C PHE A 226 -15.43 -15.27 -15.75
N VAL A 227 -15.96 -15.11 -14.56
CA VAL A 227 -15.96 -13.82 -13.83
C VAL A 227 -15.34 -14.03 -12.46
N SER A 228 -14.25 -13.31 -12.16
CA SER A 228 -13.64 -13.31 -10.83
C SER A 228 -14.47 -12.48 -9.85
N ASN A 229 -14.70 -13.01 -8.64
CA ASN A 229 -15.49 -12.39 -7.60
C ASN A 229 -14.59 -12.12 -6.39
N THR A 230 -13.94 -10.96 -6.38
CA THR A 230 -12.93 -10.59 -5.39
C THR A 230 -13.47 -10.69 -3.96
N GLY A 231 -14.68 -10.20 -3.68
CA GLY A 231 -15.26 -10.23 -2.32
C GLY A 231 -15.79 -11.59 -1.85
N ARG A 232 -15.65 -12.66 -2.68
CA ARG A 232 -16.12 -14.00 -2.33
C ARG A 232 -15.07 -15.10 -2.44
N SER A 233 -13.89 -14.80 -2.95
CA SER A 233 -12.85 -15.81 -3.23
C SER A 233 -13.37 -16.92 -4.16
N SER A 234 -14.02 -16.55 -5.24
CA SER A 234 -14.58 -17.49 -6.21
C SER A 234 -14.51 -16.97 -7.65
N VAL A 235 -14.67 -17.88 -8.61
CA VAL A 235 -14.92 -17.58 -10.02
C VAL A 235 -16.31 -18.13 -10.38
N THR A 236 -17.17 -17.26 -10.91
CA THR A 236 -18.46 -17.70 -11.49
C THR A 236 -18.26 -18.07 -12.95
N VAL A 237 -18.65 -19.27 -13.32
CA VAL A 237 -18.70 -19.76 -14.71
C VAL A 237 -20.11 -19.58 -15.24
N MET A 238 -20.22 -19.03 -16.44
CA MET A 238 -21.51 -18.67 -17.06
C MET A 238 -21.63 -19.32 -18.46
N ASP A 239 -22.75 -19.94 -18.74
CA ASP A 239 -23.15 -20.32 -20.08
C ASP A 239 -23.67 -19.08 -20.81
N LEU A 240 -23.05 -18.71 -21.91
CA LEU A 240 -23.38 -17.49 -22.65
C LEU A 240 -24.57 -17.68 -23.63
N ASP A 241 -24.86 -18.92 -24.05
CA ASP A 241 -26.01 -19.26 -24.90
C ASP A 241 -27.30 -19.25 -24.07
N ASP A 242 -27.29 -19.96 -22.93
CA ASP A 242 -28.43 -20.04 -22.01
C ASP A 242 -28.54 -18.80 -21.10
N LYS A 243 -27.45 -18.02 -20.96
CA LYS A 243 -27.32 -16.82 -20.12
C LYS A 243 -27.61 -17.07 -18.64
N GLU A 244 -27.05 -18.15 -18.12
CA GLU A 244 -27.17 -18.57 -16.74
C GLU A 244 -25.80 -18.90 -16.11
N PRO A 245 -25.61 -18.71 -14.80
CA PRO A 245 -24.44 -19.22 -14.13
C PRO A 245 -24.53 -20.75 -14.00
N VAL A 246 -23.44 -21.44 -14.37
CA VAL A 246 -23.39 -22.93 -14.35
C VAL A 246 -22.54 -23.48 -13.22
N ALA A 247 -21.58 -22.71 -12.73
CA ALA A 247 -20.74 -23.09 -11.60
C ALA A 247 -20.24 -21.87 -10.83
N ASP A 248 -19.87 -22.09 -9.55
CA ASP A 248 -19.15 -21.13 -8.71
C ASP A 248 -17.98 -21.89 -8.10
N ILE A 249 -16.76 -21.59 -8.54
CA ILE A 249 -15.56 -22.33 -8.21
C ILE A 249 -14.82 -21.57 -7.11
N GLU A 250 -14.64 -22.17 -5.91
CA GLU A 250 -13.85 -21.56 -4.83
C GLU A 250 -12.36 -21.55 -5.20
N VAL A 251 -11.70 -20.41 -4.99
CA VAL A 251 -10.27 -20.15 -5.24
C VAL A 251 -9.62 -19.47 -4.04
N GLY A 252 -8.40 -18.96 -4.18
CA GLY A 252 -7.73 -18.20 -3.12
C GLY A 252 -8.36 -16.84 -2.81
N TYR A 253 -7.79 -16.11 -1.84
CA TYR A 253 -8.33 -14.82 -1.39
C TYR A 253 -8.27 -13.74 -2.47
N ASN A 254 -9.39 -13.03 -2.61
CA ASN A 254 -9.56 -11.85 -3.47
C ASN A 254 -9.04 -12.07 -4.90
N PRO A 255 -9.67 -12.99 -5.68
CA PRO A 255 -9.27 -13.22 -7.07
C PRO A 255 -9.57 -12.00 -7.94
N GLU A 256 -8.61 -11.57 -8.77
CA GLU A 256 -8.73 -10.47 -9.71
C GLU A 256 -8.53 -10.93 -11.14
N GLY A 257 -7.31 -10.92 -11.66
CA GLY A 257 -7.01 -11.24 -13.05
C GLY A 257 -7.29 -12.69 -13.42
N LEU A 258 -7.74 -12.88 -14.65
CA LEU A 258 -8.04 -14.16 -15.27
C LEU A 258 -7.24 -14.33 -16.57
N ALA A 259 -6.84 -15.55 -16.90
CA ALA A 259 -6.33 -15.89 -18.22
C ALA A 259 -6.83 -17.28 -18.61
N VAL A 260 -7.30 -17.44 -19.85
CA VAL A 260 -7.67 -18.74 -20.43
C VAL A 260 -6.54 -19.18 -21.35
N SER A 261 -6.15 -20.45 -21.28
CA SER A 261 -5.16 -21.03 -22.20
C SER A 261 -5.65 -20.99 -23.66
N ALA A 262 -4.72 -20.97 -24.61
CA ALA A 262 -5.06 -20.82 -26.03
C ALA A 262 -5.92 -21.97 -26.60
N ASP A 263 -5.93 -23.13 -25.95
CA ASP A 263 -6.75 -24.31 -26.29
C ASP A 263 -8.05 -24.37 -25.49
N ASP A 264 -8.39 -23.33 -24.71
CA ASP A 264 -9.53 -23.25 -23.81
C ASP A 264 -9.59 -24.33 -22.70
N ALA A 265 -8.54 -25.11 -22.50
CA ALA A 265 -8.54 -26.24 -21.56
C ALA A 265 -8.32 -25.80 -20.10
N THR A 266 -7.62 -24.70 -19.89
CA THR A 266 -7.19 -24.24 -18.56
C THR A 266 -7.56 -22.78 -18.33
N LEU A 267 -8.12 -22.50 -17.14
CA LEU A 267 -8.31 -21.14 -16.63
C LEU A 267 -7.34 -20.90 -15.47
N TYR A 268 -6.54 -19.84 -15.57
CA TYR A 268 -5.67 -19.36 -14.51
C TYR A 268 -6.32 -18.19 -13.79
N VAL A 269 -6.20 -18.17 -12.45
CA VAL A 269 -6.83 -17.15 -11.60
C VAL A 269 -5.79 -16.58 -10.65
N ALA A 270 -5.55 -15.28 -10.71
CA ALA A 270 -4.69 -14.57 -9.77
C ALA A 270 -5.42 -14.38 -8.43
N ASN A 271 -4.96 -15.05 -7.38
CA ASN A 271 -5.47 -14.90 -6.01
C ASN A 271 -4.64 -13.79 -5.32
N THR A 272 -5.08 -12.56 -5.47
CA THR A 272 -4.31 -11.34 -5.19
C THR A 272 -3.81 -11.26 -3.75
N ASP A 273 -4.64 -11.60 -2.78
CA ASP A 273 -4.26 -11.55 -1.36
C ASP A 273 -3.84 -12.91 -0.77
N ALA A 274 -3.52 -13.88 -1.63
CA ALA A 274 -2.95 -15.17 -1.24
C ALA A 274 -1.58 -15.45 -1.88
N ASP A 275 -1.08 -14.57 -2.77
CA ASP A 275 0.16 -14.74 -3.53
C ASP A 275 0.23 -16.07 -4.30
N THR A 276 -0.93 -16.54 -4.80
CA THR A 276 -1.07 -17.82 -5.51
C THR A 276 -1.82 -17.69 -6.81
N ILE A 277 -1.69 -18.70 -7.67
CA ILE A 277 -2.48 -18.86 -8.89
C ILE A 277 -3.29 -20.14 -8.76
N SER A 278 -4.63 -20.06 -8.84
CA SER A 278 -5.46 -21.25 -8.99
C SER A 278 -5.51 -21.68 -10.45
N VAL A 279 -5.32 -22.97 -10.69
CA VAL A 279 -5.38 -23.59 -12.00
C VAL A 279 -6.68 -24.42 -12.07
N ILE A 280 -7.55 -24.07 -13.00
CA ILE A 280 -8.88 -24.67 -13.15
C ILE A 280 -8.94 -25.41 -14.49
N ASP A 281 -9.33 -26.67 -14.46
CA ASP A 281 -9.67 -27.44 -15.65
C ASP A 281 -11.06 -27.00 -16.14
N VAL A 282 -11.14 -26.50 -17.36
CA VAL A 282 -12.36 -25.90 -17.94
C VAL A 282 -13.43 -26.94 -18.23
N ASP A 283 -13.07 -28.17 -18.57
CA ASP A 283 -14.03 -29.23 -18.86
C ASP A 283 -14.75 -29.72 -17.60
N SER A 284 -14.01 -29.90 -16.51
CA SER A 284 -14.57 -30.36 -15.22
C SER A 284 -15.04 -29.27 -14.31
N LEU A 285 -14.67 -28.01 -14.57
CA LEU A 285 -14.94 -26.83 -13.74
C LEU A 285 -14.44 -27.00 -12.30
N THR A 286 -13.22 -27.55 -12.14
CA THR A 286 -12.60 -27.80 -10.83
C THR A 286 -11.20 -27.23 -10.78
N VAL A 287 -10.80 -26.76 -9.58
CA VAL A 287 -9.38 -26.43 -9.31
C VAL A 287 -8.58 -27.72 -9.31
N ILE A 288 -7.61 -27.83 -10.21
CA ILE A 288 -6.73 -29.00 -10.34
C ILE A 288 -5.36 -28.76 -9.67
N ASP A 289 -4.97 -27.50 -9.48
CA ASP A 289 -3.74 -27.12 -8.78
C ASP A 289 -3.83 -25.69 -8.22
N THR A 290 -2.90 -25.35 -7.32
CA THR A 290 -2.71 -23.99 -6.80
C THR A 290 -1.21 -23.74 -6.65
N TRP A 291 -0.69 -22.84 -7.48
CA TRP A 291 0.73 -22.52 -7.54
C TRP A 291 1.09 -21.37 -6.62
N SER A 292 2.15 -21.53 -5.82
CA SER A 292 2.69 -20.46 -5.00
C SER A 292 3.74 -19.67 -5.78
N LEU A 293 3.65 -18.36 -5.79
CA LEU A 293 4.61 -17.48 -6.48
C LEU A 293 5.99 -17.41 -5.77
N TYR A 294 6.06 -17.82 -4.51
CA TYR A 294 7.27 -17.69 -3.67
C TYR A 294 7.61 -18.96 -2.88
N GLY A 295 7.09 -20.12 -3.29
CA GLY A 295 7.35 -21.42 -2.66
C GLY A 295 6.63 -21.63 -1.33
N ASP A 296 6.88 -22.81 -0.71
CA ASP A 296 6.17 -23.27 0.49
C ASP A 296 6.66 -22.64 1.81
N THR A 297 7.67 -21.76 1.76
CA THR A 297 8.01 -21.02 2.98
C THR A 297 6.83 -20.13 3.32
N PRO A 298 6.48 -19.94 4.62
CA PRO A 298 5.54 -18.91 5.02
C PRO A 298 6.18 -17.54 4.73
N ALA A 299 6.38 -17.29 3.44
CA ALA A 299 6.80 -16.00 2.94
C ALA A 299 5.66 -15.05 3.27
N ALA A 300 6.01 -13.91 3.84
CA ALA A 300 5.05 -12.86 4.08
C ALA A 300 4.30 -12.54 2.80
N GLU A 301 2.98 -12.41 2.89
CA GLU A 301 2.13 -11.96 1.79
C GLU A 301 2.54 -10.58 1.28
N GLY A 302 2.05 -10.20 0.11
CA GLY A 302 2.18 -8.86 -0.45
C GLY A 302 2.90 -8.80 -1.80
N ALA A 303 2.96 -9.91 -2.53
CA ALA A 303 3.27 -9.87 -3.96
C ALA A 303 2.11 -9.30 -4.76
N SER A 304 0.88 -9.60 -4.34
CA SER A 304 -0.38 -9.14 -4.94
C SER A 304 -0.45 -9.39 -6.45
N PRO A 305 -0.60 -10.66 -6.89
CA PRO A 305 -0.84 -10.98 -8.29
C PRO A 305 -2.19 -10.40 -8.74
N VAL A 306 -2.21 -9.55 -9.78
CA VAL A 306 -3.41 -8.80 -10.19
C VAL A 306 -3.84 -9.03 -11.63
N ALA A 307 -2.93 -9.43 -12.49
CA ALA A 307 -3.21 -9.66 -13.90
C ALA A 307 -2.38 -10.82 -14.46
N LEU A 308 -2.94 -11.50 -15.47
CA LEU A 308 -2.36 -12.69 -16.07
C LEU A 308 -2.40 -12.63 -17.59
N ALA A 309 -1.38 -13.23 -18.24
CA ALA A 309 -1.44 -13.57 -19.65
C ALA A 309 -0.73 -14.92 -19.90
N ALA A 310 -1.43 -15.87 -20.52
CA ALA A 310 -0.85 -17.09 -21.01
C ALA A 310 -0.35 -16.87 -22.44
N ASP A 311 0.80 -17.45 -22.80
CA ASP A 311 1.28 -17.43 -24.19
C ASP A 311 0.49 -18.39 -25.08
N ALA A 312 0.49 -18.13 -26.39
CA ALA A 312 -0.25 -18.95 -27.36
C ALA A 312 0.34 -20.36 -27.49
N ALA A 313 1.57 -20.57 -27.11
CA ALA A 313 2.22 -21.89 -27.12
C ALA A 313 1.76 -22.76 -25.93
N GLY A 314 1.18 -22.17 -24.88
CA GLY A 314 0.82 -22.85 -23.64
C GLY A 314 2.06 -23.25 -22.82
N GLU A 315 3.20 -22.55 -23.00
CA GLU A 315 4.45 -22.84 -22.32
C GLU A 315 4.69 -21.92 -21.12
N ARG A 316 4.16 -20.67 -21.14
CA ARG A 316 4.44 -19.66 -20.13
C ARG A 316 3.18 -18.93 -19.68
N LEU A 317 3.13 -18.68 -18.39
CA LEU A 317 2.16 -17.77 -17.76
C LEU A 317 2.90 -16.57 -17.21
N TYR A 318 2.51 -15.36 -17.63
CA TYR A 318 3.03 -14.10 -17.12
C TYR A 318 2.07 -13.54 -16.08
N VAL A 319 2.59 -13.20 -14.89
CA VAL A 319 1.81 -12.79 -13.73
C VAL A 319 2.31 -11.44 -13.24
N VAL A 320 1.48 -10.41 -13.32
CA VAL A 320 1.77 -9.10 -12.73
C VAL A 320 1.61 -9.16 -11.23
N CYS A 321 2.66 -8.84 -10.50
CA CYS A 321 2.71 -8.81 -9.04
C CYS A 321 2.89 -7.36 -8.57
N SER A 322 1.76 -6.64 -8.32
CA SER A 322 1.75 -5.20 -7.99
C SER A 322 2.62 -4.88 -6.78
N GLY A 323 2.46 -5.63 -5.69
CA GLY A 323 3.17 -5.38 -4.45
C GLY A 323 4.65 -5.75 -4.48
N ALA A 324 5.06 -6.63 -5.41
CA ALA A 324 6.46 -7.00 -5.60
C ALA A 324 7.18 -6.14 -6.66
N ASN A 325 6.46 -5.31 -7.42
CA ASN A 325 6.96 -4.53 -8.55
C ASN A 325 7.64 -5.40 -9.61
N GLU A 326 6.96 -6.48 -10.03
CA GLU A 326 7.50 -7.44 -10.98
C GLU A 326 6.42 -8.10 -11.83
N ILE A 327 6.83 -8.71 -12.92
CA ILE A 327 6.07 -9.74 -13.63
C ILE A 327 6.79 -11.07 -13.41
N ALA A 328 6.15 -12.00 -12.68
CA ALA A 328 6.64 -13.36 -12.56
C ALA A 328 6.31 -14.14 -13.85
N VAL A 329 7.30 -14.89 -14.37
CA VAL A 329 7.12 -15.77 -15.53
C VAL A 329 7.15 -17.19 -15.02
N LEU A 330 6.04 -17.92 -15.20
CA LEU A 330 5.88 -19.29 -14.74
C LEU A 330 5.90 -20.27 -15.91
N ASP A 331 6.36 -21.48 -15.66
CA ASP A 331 6.10 -22.62 -16.52
C ASP A 331 4.61 -22.96 -16.43
N ALA A 332 3.93 -23.03 -17.57
CA ALA A 332 2.48 -23.27 -17.61
C ALA A 332 2.07 -24.72 -17.34
N ASP A 333 3.04 -25.66 -17.33
CA ASP A 333 2.78 -27.07 -17.03
C ASP A 333 2.76 -27.35 -15.51
N ASP A 334 3.68 -26.74 -14.74
CA ASP A 334 3.84 -27.07 -13.32
C ASP A 334 3.90 -25.88 -12.36
N GLY A 335 3.77 -24.64 -12.88
CA GLY A 335 3.79 -23.41 -12.09
C GLY A 335 5.14 -23.02 -11.52
N SER A 336 6.24 -23.70 -11.93
CA SER A 336 7.57 -23.31 -11.49
C SER A 336 7.96 -21.95 -12.03
N VAL A 337 8.60 -21.12 -11.18
CA VAL A 337 9.02 -19.77 -11.58
C VAL A 337 10.26 -19.86 -12.48
N LEU A 338 10.10 -19.52 -13.75
CA LEU A 338 11.19 -19.46 -14.74
C LEU A 338 12.07 -18.22 -14.58
N GLY A 339 11.49 -17.14 -14.09
CA GLY A 339 12.20 -15.89 -13.84
C GLY A 339 11.25 -14.73 -13.52
N ARG A 340 11.82 -13.52 -13.38
CA ARG A 340 11.10 -12.31 -12.98
C ARG A 340 11.54 -11.12 -13.82
N ILE A 341 10.58 -10.29 -14.24
CA ILE A 341 10.81 -9.07 -15.01
C ILE A 341 10.53 -7.89 -14.07
N PRO A 342 11.50 -7.02 -13.74
CA PRO A 342 11.26 -5.86 -12.88
C PRO A 342 10.39 -4.82 -13.57
N THR A 343 9.48 -4.22 -12.80
CA THR A 343 8.54 -3.19 -13.28
C THR A 343 8.71 -1.86 -12.55
N GLY A 344 7.95 -0.84 -12.94
CA GLY A 344 7.73 0.35 -12.14
C GLY A 344 6.92 0.05 -10.88
N TRP A 345 6.80 1.05 -10.00
CA TRP A 345 6.07 0.89 -8.75
C TRP A 345 4.59 0.58 -8.99
N TYR A 346 4.13 -0.50 -8.37
CA TYR A 346 2.75 -0.96 -8.41
C TYR A 346 2.25 -1.29 -9.82
N ALA A 347 2.83 -2.31 -10.46
CA ALA A 347 2.39 -2.78 -11.76
C ALA A 347 0.92 -3.25 -11.70
N THR A 348 0.11 -2.89 -12.71
CA THR A 348 -1.35 -3.07 -12.66
C THR A 348 -1.89 -4.01 -13.72
N ASN A 349 -1.30 -4.04 -14.91
CA ASN A 349 -1.75 -4.92 -15.98
C ASN A 349 -0.65 -5.20 -17.00
N LEU A 350 -0.84 -6.22 -17.85
CA LEU A 350 0.06 -6.55 -18.96
C LEU A 350 -0.72 -7.00 -20.20
N ARG A 351 -0.06 -6.91 -21.37
CA ARG A 351 -0.53 -7.50 -22.63
C ARG A 351 0.64 -8.14 -23.37
N LEU A 352 0.43 -9.35 -23.87
CA LEU A 352 1.33 -10.00 -24.80
C LEU A 352 0.88 -9.69 -26.24
N ASP A 353 1.78 -9.16 -27.04
CA ASP A 353 1.66 -9.00 -28.48
C ASP A 353 2.64 -9.95 -29.17
N GLU A 354 2.31 -11.23 -29.16
CA GLU A 354 3.19 -12.27 -29.70
C GLU A 354 3.38 -12.13 -31.21
N ALA A 355 2.39 -11.58 -31.92
CA ALA A 355 2.50 -11.32 -33.36
C ALA A 355 3.67 -10.38 -33.69
N HIS A 356 4.00 -9.47 -32.81
CA HIS A 356 5.10 -8.51 -32.92
C HIS A 356 6.27 -8.81 -31.94
N GLY A 357 6.15 -9.88 -31.14
CA GLY A 357 7.18 -10.29 -30.17
C GLY A 357 7.35 -9.36 -28.98
N MET A 358 6.31 -8.63 -28.59
CA MET A 358 6.35 -7.60 -27.56
C MET A 358 5.50 -7.97 -26.34
N LEU A 359 5.96 -7.49 -25.18
CA LEU A 359 5.21 -7.44 -23.92
C LEU A 359 5.07 -5.97 -23.49
N TYR A 360 3.87 -5.57 -23.15
CA TYR A 360 3.59 -4.24 -22.61
C TYR A 360 2.99 -4.37 -21.21
N TYR A 361 3.34 -3.43 -20.30
CA TYR A 361 2.76 -3.39 -18.97
C TYR A 361 2.59 -1.96 -18.46
N THR A 362 1.65 -1.77 -17.55
CA THR A 362 1.41 -0.51 -16.84
C THR A 362 1.83 -0.61 -15.39
N SER A 363 2.25 0.52 -14.81
CA SER A 363 2.54 0.65 -13.38
C SER A 363 1.81 1.87 -12.83
N GLY A 364 0.88 1.65 -11.89
CA GLY A 364 -0.04 2.67 -11.39
C GLY A 364 0.65 3.83 -10.68
N LYS A 365 1.68 3.53 -9.88
CA LYS A 365 2.49 4.54 -9.18
C LYS A 365 3.80 4.85 -9.92
N GLY A 366 4.19 4.03 -10.89
CA GLY A 366 5.30 4.23 -11.81
C GLY A 366 6.63 4.63 -11.17
N TYR A 367 7.02 5.89 -11.29
CA TYR A 367 8.22 6.46 -10.66
C TYR A 367 7.93 7.24 -9.36
N GLY A 368 6.77 7.08 -8.76
CA GLY A 368 6.37 7.77 -7.54
C GLY A 368 5.52 9.01 -7.78
N SER A 369 5.29 9.78 -6.72
CA SER A 369 4.55 11.04 -6.78
C SER A 369 5.44 12.21 -7.17
N TYR A 370 4.83 13.26 -7.69
CA TYR A 370 5.49 14.56 -7.86
C TYR A 370 4.58 15.69 -7.35
N GLY A 371 5.21 16.69 -6.74
CA GLY A 371 4.46 17.82 -6.22
C GLY A 371 3.69 17.54 -4.94
N MET A 372 2.83 18.48 -4.58
CA MET A 372 2.02 18.46 -3.37
C MET A 372 0.64 17.90 -3.69
N GLY A 373 0.16 16.98 -2.89
CA GLY A 373 -1.15 16.36 -3.07
C GLY A 373 -1.04 14.92 -3.55
N LEU A 374 -1.25 14.01 -2.64
CA LEU A 374 -0.95 12.59 -2.77
C LEU A 374 -1.74 11.90 -3.89
N TYR A 375 -3.02 12.19 -4.02
CA TYR A 375 -3.89 11.47 -4.95
C TYR A 375 -3.81 11.85 -6.42
N SER A 376 -3.25 12.98 -6.75
CA SER A 376 -3.39 13.55 -8.09
C SER A 376 -2.10 13.63 -8.89
N ASN A 377 -1.01 13.15 -8.33
CA ASN A 377 0.32 13.42 -8.86
C ASN A 377 1.22 12.20 -8.98
N TRP A 378 0.64 11.02 -9.29
CA TRP A 378 1.43 9.84 -9.62
C TRP A 378 2.06 9.95 -11.00
N ARG A 379 3.31 9.52 -11.08
CA ARG A 379 4.05 9.35 -12.34
C ARG A 379 3.88 7.93 -12.86
N ALA A 380 2.63 7.53 -13.08
CA ALA A 380 2.33 6.24 -13.66
C ALA A 380 3.09 6.03 -14.96
N THR A 381 3.42 4.79 -15.26
CA THR A 381 4.19 4.46 -16.46
C THR A 381 3.55 3.34 -17.26
N VAL A 382 3.83 3.36 -18.56
CA VAL A 382 3.66 2.20 -19.43
C VAL A 382 5.02 1.85 -20.03
N HIS A 383 5.34 0.56 -20.11
CA HIS A 383 6.59 0.07 -20.68
C HIS A 383 6.30 -0.96 -21.76
N GLY A 384 7.18 -1.00 -22.77
CA GLY A 384 7.24 -2.03 -23.81
C GLY A 384 8.62 -2.65 -23.87
N LEU A 385 8.67 -3.98 -23.96
CA LEU A 385 9.92 -4.75 -24.13
C LEU A 385 9.69 -5.93 -25.05
N GLU A 386 10.74 -6.41 -25.70
CA GLU A 386 10.69 -7.68 -26.41
C GLU A 386 10.39 -8.82 -25.43
N ILE A 387 9.55 -9.78 -25.82
CA ILE A 387 9.28 -10.97 -25.01
C ILE A 387 10.63 -11.65 -24.73
N PRO A 388 11.07 -11.77 -23.45
CA PRO A 388 12.42 -12.18 -23.14
C PRO A 388 12.65 -13.66 -23.46
N ASP A 389 13.80 -13.95 -24.06
CA ASP A 389 14.36 -15.30 -24.08
C ASP A 389 14.88 -15.71 -22.68
N ALA A 390 15.31 -16.96 -22.53
CA ALA A 390 15.77 -17.45 -21.22
C ALA A 390 16.99 -16.68 -20.66
N ALA A 391 17.90 -16.18 -21.51
CA ALA A 391 19.09 -15.45 -21.08
C ALA A 391 18.73 -14.02 -20.63
N GLN A 392 17.85 -13.37 -21.37
CA GLN A 392 17.34 -12.04 -21.01
C GLN A 392 16.48 -12.11 -19.74
N LEU A 393 15.64 -13.15 -19.61
CA LEU A 393 14.83 -13.36 -18.40
C LEU A 393 15.70 -13.59 -17.16
N ALA A 394 16.81 -14.34 -17.28
CA ALA A 394 17.77 -14.50 -16.20
C ALA A 394 18.39 -13.14 -15.78
N THR A 395 18.76 -12.29 -16.76
CA THR A 395 19.27 -10.94 -16.48
C THR A 395 18.24 -10.07 -15.75
N TYR A 396 16.98 -10.15 -16.14
CA TYR A 396 15.89 -9.42 -15.46
C TYR A 396 15.67 -9.96 -14.05
N THR A 397 15.75 -11.27 -13.85
CA THR A 397 15.65 -11.90 -12.54
C THR A 397 16.74 -11.39 -11.59
N ASP A 398 18.01 -11.36 -12.06
CA ASP A 398 19.11 -10.81 -11.26
C ASP A 398 18.88 -9.34 -10.86
N ARG A 399 18.34 -8.52 -11.78
CA ARG A 399 17.97 -7.12 -11.46
C ARG A 399 16.86 -7.03 -10.42
N GLN A 400 15.83 -7.86 -10.54
CA GLN A 400 14.72 -7.87 -9.59
C GLN A 400 15.17 -8.31 -8.20
N GLU A 401 16.03 -9.31 -8.10
CA GLU A 401 16.61 -9.76 -6.83
C GLU A 401 17.45 -8.67 -6.17
N GLN A 402 18.27 -7.96 -6.95
CA GLN A 402 19.02 -6.81 -6.43
C GLN A 402 18.09 -5.71 -5.94
N ALA A 403 17.07 -5.34 -6.71
CA ALA A 403 16.11 -4.31 -6.34
C ALA A 403 15.33 -4.69 -5.06
N LEU A 404 14.92 -5.95 -4.94
CA LEU A 404 14.15 -6.44 -3.79
C LEU A 404 14.97 -6.46 -2.49
N ASN A 405 16.24 -6.85 -2.57
CA ASN A 405 17.11 -6.96 -1.40
C ASN A 405 17.85 -5.66 -1.06
N TRP A 406 17.74 -4.63 -1.89
CA TRP A 406 18.53 -3.41 -1.82
C TRP A 406 18.61 -2.79 -0.42
N SER A 407 17.49 -2.67 0.29
CA SER A 407 17.46 -2.07 1.63
C SER A 407 17.96 -3.01 2.74
N LEU A 408 18.06 -4.31 2.50
CA LEU A 408 18.67 -5.27 3.43
C LEU A 408 20.20 -5.19 3.36
N ASP A 409 20.74 -4.85 2.19
CA ASP A 409 22.18 -4.69 1.95
C ASP A 409 22.76 -3.40 2.58
N PHE A 410 21.92 -2.59 3.24
CA PHE A 410 22.36 -1.40 3.97
C PHE A 410 23.29 -1.72 5.14
N TRP A 411 23.24 -2.94 5.69
CA TRP A 411 23.83 -3.29 6.96
C TRP A 411 24.92 -4.35 6.85
N ASP A 412 26.11 -4.04 7.38
CA ASP A 412 27.09 -5.07 7.71
C ASP A 412 26.84 -5.56 9.15
N LEU A 413 26.24 -6.74 9.26
CA LEU A 413 25.92 -7.36 10.54
C LEU A 413 27.01 -8.33 11.03
N THR A 414 28.16 -8.40 10.32
CA THR A 414 29.27 -9.29 10.68
C THR A 414 29.89 -8.82 11.99
N ASP A 415 29.88 -9.69 13.01
CA ASP A 415 30.37 -9.38 14.35
C ASP A 415 29.69 -8.16 15.02
N ALA A 416 28.50 -7.76 14.58
CA ALA A 416 27.74 -6.67 15.17
C ALA A 416 26.97 -7.11 16.43
N GLU A 417 26.67 -6.14 17.30
CA GLU A 417 25.76 -6.29 18.45
C GLU A 417 24.65 -5.22 18.40
N SER A 418 23.44 -5.62 18.70
CA SER A 418 22.29 -4.72 18.75
C SER A 418 21.26 -5.23 19.77
N PRO A 419 20.52 -4.34 20.45
CA PRO A 419 19.36 -4.76 21.23
C PRO A 419 18.21 -5.26 20.37
N ILE A 420 18.26 -5.01 19.05
CA ILE A 420 17.34 -5.54 18.06
C ILE A 420 17.91 -6.85 17.51
N PRO A 421 17.18 -7.97 17.58
CA PRO A 421 17.59 -9.22 16.97
C PRO A 421 17.82 -9.09 15.45
N PHE A 422 18.74 -9.87 14.91
CA PHE A 422 19.03 -9.89 13.47
C PHE A 422 18.16 -10.89 12.70
N GLU A 423 17.45 -11.75 13.41
CA GLU A 423 16.63 -12.80 12.83
C GLU A 423 15.25 -12.83 13.48
N TYR A 424 14.24 -13.16 12.71
CA TYR A 424 12.88 -13.37 13.17
C TYR A 424 12.77 -14.60 14.11
N GLY A 425 11.73 -14.64 14.93
CA GLY A 425 11.41 -15.76 15.80
C GLY A 425 12.13 -15.79 17.15
N THR A 426 13.10 -14.90 17.37
CA THR A 426 13.78 -14.76 18.68
C THR A 426 13.54 -13.35 19.20
N PRO A 427 12.76 -13.18 20.29
CA PRO A 427 12.50 -11.84 20.81
C PRO A 427 13.75 -11.19 21.42
N SER A 428 13.77 -9.86 21.49
CA SER A 428 14.85 -9.12 22.15
C SER A 428 15.03 -9.52 23.61
N GLU A 429 16.28 -9.67 24.04
CA GLU A 429 16.63 -9.88 25.46
C GLU A 429 16.55 -8.58 26.27
N GLN A 430 16.80 -7.44 25.65
CA GLN A 430 16.90 -6.13 26.28
C GLN A 430 15.59 -5.34 26.26
N ILE A 431 14.85 -5.37 25.17
CA ILE A 431 13.59 -4.61 24.99
C ILE A 431 12.42 -5.56 25.16
N LYS A 432 11.59 -5.33 26.17
CA LYS A 432 10.44 -6.18 26.50
C LYS A 432 9.10 -5.54 26.19
N HIS A 433 9.07 -4.22 26.06
CA HIS A 433 7.87 -3.47 25.79
C HIS A 433 8.07 -2.54 24.60
N VAL A 434 7.11 -2.56 23.69
CA VAL A 434 7.04 -1.68 22.52
C VAL A 434 5.79 -0.83 22.64
N ILE A 435 5.96 0.47 22.57
CA ILE A 435 4.85 1.43 22.43
C ILE A 435 4.90 2.00 21.03
N PHE A 436 3.86 1.81 20.24
CA PHE A 436 3.70 2.39 18.91
C PHE A 436 2.68 3.52 18.99
N VAL A 437 3.11 4.74 18.70
CA VAL A 437 2.29 5.96 18.73
C VAL A 437 2.04 6.40 17.29
N LEU A 438 0.79 6.37 16.86
CA LEU A 438 0.34 6.85 15.57
C LEU A 438 -0.35 8.20 15.74
N LYS A 439 0.07 9.18 14.95
CA LYS A 439 -0.44 10.56 14.93
C LYS A 439 -1.07 10.84 13.56
N GLU A 440 -1.57 12.07 13.35
CA GLU A 440 -2.42 12.41 12.21
C GLU A 440 -1.86 13.56 11.35
N ASN A 441 -1.53 13.21 10.12
CA ASN A 441 -1.45 14.05 8.92
C ASN A 441 -0.44 15.20 8.94
N LYS A 442 0.81 14.98 9.40
CA LYS A 442 1.84 16.01 9.28
C LYS A 442 3.08 15.51 8.55
N THR A 443 3.60 16.34 7.65
CA THR A 443 4.94 16.12 7.08
C THR A 443 6.03 16.51 8.08
N TYR A 444 7.23 16.02 7.82
CA TYR A 444 8.41 16.38 8.61
C TYR A 444 8.62 17.90 8.70
N ASP A 445 8.65 18.59 7.56
CA ASP A 445 8.93 20.02 7.53
C ASP A 445 7.84 20.88 8.14
N GLN A 446 6.56 20.42 8.11
CA GLN A 446 5.48 21.17 8.76
C GLN A 446 5.71 21.35 10.27
N VAL A 447 6.40 20.42 10.92
CA VAL A 447 6.61 20.42 12.37
C VAL A 447 8.10 20.61 12.74
N LEU A 448 9.01 19.89 12.10
CA LEU A 448 10.44 19.88 12.40
C LEU A 448 11.29 20.66 11.38
N GLY A 449 10.66 21.45 10.51
CA GLY A 449 11.35 22.26 9.52
C GLY A 449 12.32 23.31 10.08
N ASP A 450 12.29 23.63 11.38
CA ASP A 450 13.22 24.49 12.09
C ASP A 450 14.21 23.72 13.01
N LEU A 451 14.21 22.38 13.00
CA LEU A 451 15.11 21.56 13.79
C LEU A 451 16.52 21.52 13.16
N GLU A 452 17.48 22.23 13.73
CA GLU A 452 18.84 22.31 13.20
C GLU A 452 19.58 20.96 13.22
N GLY A 453 20.40 20.72 12.19
CA GLY A 453 21.22 19.51 12.08
C GLY A 453 20.53 18.34 11.38
N THR A 454 19.32 18.52 10.88
CA THR A 454 18.54 17.51 10.14
C THR A 454 18.33 17.94 8.67
N ARG A 455 17.83 17.04 7.83
CA ARG A 455 17.36 17.36 6.48
C ARG A 455 16.02 18.11 6.60
N ARG A 456 16.05 19.41 6.62
CA ARG A 456 14.91 20.27 6.90
C ARG A 456 14.83 21.47 5.96
N ASP A 457 13.62 22.00 5.77
CA ASP A 457 13.44 23.32 5.15
C ASP A 457 12.41 24.15 5.93
N PRO A 458 12.86 25.25 6.60
CA PRO A 458 11.97 26.13 7.36
C PRO A 458 10.99 26.88 6.47
N ALA A 459 11.16 26.88 5.16
CA ALA A 459 10.20 27.44 4.22
C ALA A 459 8.85 26.72 4.28
N TYR A 460 8.81 25.47 4.70
CA TYR A 460 7.60 24.63 4.79
C TYR A 460 7.02 24.55 6.21
N LEU A 461 7.62 25.16 7.20
CA LEU A 461 7.23 25.11 8.61
C LEU A 461 5.84 25.70 8.87
N ASN A 462 4.98 24.97 9.55
CA ASN A 462 3.70 25.45 10.06
C ASN A 462 3.69 25.56 11.62
N PHE A 463 4.30 24.61 12.32
CA PHE A 463 4.22 24.44 13.77
C PHE A 463 5.61 24.19 14.37
N GLY A 464 6.40 25.23 14.54
CA GLY A 464 7.76 25.15 15.06
C GLY A 464 7.87 25.04 16.59
N TRP A 465 9.06 25.32 17.13
CA TRP A 465 9.39 25.26 18.54
C TRP A 465 8.39 25.95 19.47
N ASP A 466 7.78 27.03 19.03
CA ASP A 466 6.81 27.79 19.80
C ASP A 466 5.45 27.10 19.96
N VAL A 467 5.21 26.03 19.19
CA VAL A 467 3.98 25.21 19.24
C VAL A 467 4.28 23.80 19.75
N THR A 468 5.40 23.21 19.31
CA THR A 468 5.74 21.79 19.51
C THR A 468 7.07 21.59 20.27
N PRO A 469 7.25 22.19 21.47
CA PRO A 469 8.52 22.11 22.20
C PRO A 469 8.89 20.67 22.63
N ASN A 470 7.93 19.78 22.86
CA ASN A 470 8.23 18.41 23.26
C ASN A 470 8.67 17.56 22.05
N HIS A 471 8.05 17.68 20.86
CA HIS A 471 8.55 17.01 19.65
C HIS A 471 10.00 17.39 19.37
N HIS A 472 10.33 18.67 19.43
CA HIS A 472 11.68 19.16 19.21
C HIS A 472 12.68 18.67 20.26
N ARG A 473 12.33 18.70 21.54
CA ARG A 473 13.20 18.19 22.61
C ARG A 473 13.37 16.68 22.53
N LEU A 474 12.32 15.93 22.26
CA LEU A 474 12.42 14.49 22.07
C LEU A 474 13.31 14.15 20.87
N ALA A 475 13.16 14.90 19.77
CA ALA A 475 14.01 14.78 18.59
C ALA A 475 15.48 15.13 18.88
N GLN A 476 15.75 16.09 19.76
CA GLN A 476 17.10 16.44 20.18
C GLN A 476 17.67 15.47 21.22
N ASP A 477 16.87 15.04 22.19
CA ASP A 477 17.35 14.22 23.31
C ASP A 477 17.53 12.73 22.93
N PHE A 478 16.76 12.25 21.96
CA PHE A 478 16.74 10.86 21.50
C PHE A 478 17.09 10.74 20.02
N VAL A 479 16.37 9.91 19.28
CA VAL A 479 16.55 9.73 17.85
C VAL A 479 15.44 10.42 17.08
N VAL A 480 15.83 11.22 16.10
CA VAL A 480 14.95 11.69 15.03
C VAL A 480 15.38 11.06 13.71
N CYS A 481 14.41 10.52 12.96
CA CYS A 481 14.62 10.01 11.61
C CYS A 481 14.21 11.12 10.62
N ASP A 482 15.20 11.73 9.95
CA ASP A 482 14.93 12.82 9.01
C ASP A 482 14.74 12.34 7.55
N ASN A 483 14.75 11.03 7.34
CA ASN A 483 14.54 10.35 6.06
C ASN A 483 13.55 9.18 6.25
N LEU A 484 12.44 9.44 6.97
CA LEU A 484 11.36 8.46 7.20
C LEU A 484 10.12 8.87 6.42
N PHE A 485 9.50 7.88 5.77
CA PHE A 485 8.32 8.03 4.91
C PHE A 485 7.21 7.08 5.38
N VAL A 486 5.97 7.43 5.05
CA VAL A 486 4.82 6.55 5.25
C VAL A 486 4.25 6.10 3.91
N GLU A 487 3.69 4.90 3.89
CA GLU A 487 3.13 4.30 2.67
C GLU A 487 1.69 4.73 2.42
N GLY A 488 1.03 5.32 3.43
CA GLY A 488 -0.36 5.74 3.35
C GLY A 488 -0.53 7.04 2.57
N ASP A 489 -1.37 7.04 1.54
CA ASP A 489 -1.76 8.25 0.81
C ASP A 489 -2.90 9.01 1.50
N THR A 490 -3.58 8.36 2.47
CA THR A 490 -4.70 8.89 3.25
C THR A 490 -4.76 8.24 4.61
N SER A 491 -5.49 8.86 5.56
CA SER A 491 -5.62 8.32 6.90
C SER A 491 -6.18 6.90 6.93
N VAL A 492 -7.16 6.57 6.08
CA VAL A 492 -7.67 5.19 6.02
C VAL A 492 -6.57 4.23 5.57
N LEU A 493 -5.82 4.57 4.53
CA LEU A 493 -4.72 3.74 4.05
C LEU A 493 -3.57 3.69 5.07
N GLY A 494 -3.21 4.82 5.69
CA GLY A 494 -2.20 4.90 6.73
C GLY A 494 -2.52 4.04 7.95
N HIS A 495 -3.75 4.09 8.43
CA HIS A 495 -4.21 3.21 9.52
C HIS A 495 -4.22 1.73 9.12
N LEU A 496 -4.51 1.38 7.85
CA LEU A 496 -4.40 0.00 7.36
C LEU A 496 -2.94 -0.44 7.32
N TRP A 497 -2.02 0.37 6.79
CA TRP A 497 -0.59 0.11 6.86
C TRP A 497 -0.10 -0.07 8.30
N ALA A 498 -0.59 0.77 9.22
CA ALA A 498 -0.25 0.72 10.65
C ALA A 498 -0.87 -0.48 11.40
N THR A 499 -1.77 -1.25 10.80
CA THR A 499 -2.41 -2.40 11.44
C THR A 499 -2.18 -3.72 10.73
N PHE A 500 -2.13 -3.72 9.41
CA PHE A 500 -1.93 -4.93 8.60
C PHE A 500 -0.49 -5.06 8.07
N GLY A 501 0.28 -3.95 8.01
CA GLY A 501 1.62 -3.91 7.40
C GLY A 501 1.60 -4.08 5.88
N LYS A 502 0.44 -3.93 5.26
CA LYS A 502 0.19 -3.92 3.80
C LYS A 502 -1.22 -3.41 3.49
N LEU A 503 -1.48 -3.10 2.22
CA LEU A 503 -2.82 -2.93 1.68
C LEU A 503 -3.20 -4.11 0.78
N ASN A 504 -4.49 -4.33 0.61
CA ASN A 504 -4.99 -5.16 -0.48
C ASN A 504 -5.24 -4.29 -1.74
N ASP A 505 -5.15 -4.92 -2.91
CA ASP A 505 -5.17 -4.22 -4.19
C ASP A 505 -6.47 -3.44 -4.43
N ILE A 506 -7.62 -4.05 -4.11
CA ILE A 506 -8.90 -3.37 -4.35
C ILE A 506 -9.08 -2.12 -3.47
N THR A 507 -8.54 -2.13 -2.25
CA THR A 507 -8.56 -0.95 -1.37
C THR A 507 -7.65 0.14 -1.91
N GLU A 508 -6.44 -0.20 -2.34
CA GLU A 508 -5.49 0.72 -2.98
C GLU A 508 -6.14 1.41 -4.18
N LYS A 509 -6.69 0.63 -5.11
CA LYS A 509 -7.36 1.14 -6.33
C LYS A 509 -8.61 1.97 -6.03
N ALA A 510 -9.46 1.52 -5.10
CA ALA A 510 -10.71 2.20 -4.77
C ALA A 510 -10.46 3.60 -4.18
N PHE A 511 -9.50 3.75 -3.28
CA PHE A 511 -9.19 5.06 -2.70
C PHE A 511 -8.61 6.04 -3.74
N ILE A 512 -7.74 5.57 -4.63
CA ILE A 512 -7.16 6.39 -5.70
C ILE A 512 -8.23 6.83 -6.70
N THR A 513 -9.21 6.00 -7.00
CA THR A 513 -10.33 6.37 -7.89
C THR A 513 -11.37 7.30 -7.23
N GLY A 514 -11.19 7.62 -5.95
CA GLY A 514 -12.12 8.45 -5.19
C GLY A 514 -13.36 7.69 -4.68
N ASP A 515 -13.39 6.38 -4.87
CA ASP A 515 -14.39 5.49 -4.29
C ASP A 515 -13.97 5.10 -2.87
N ARG A 516 -14.86 5.23 -1.91
CA ARG A 516 -14.60 4.91 -0.51
C ARG A 516 -15.15 3.53 -0.12
N TYR A 517 -15.27 2.64 -1.07
CA TYR A 517 -15.62 1.23 -0.90
C TYR A 517 -14.54 0.35 -1.50
N PRO A 518 -14.16 -0.76 -0.89
CA PRO A 518 -14.74 -1.37 0.31
C PRO A 518 -14.42 -0.62 1.61
N LEU A 519 -15.32 -0.70 2.60
CA LEU A 519 -15.05 -0.13 3.93
C LEU A 519 -14.00 -0.99 4.63
N PRO A 520 -12.85 -0.42 5.01
CA PRO A 520 -11.80 -1.17 5.69
C PRO A 520 -12.32 -1.95 6.89
N ASP A 521 -11.76 -3.14 7.13
CA ASP A 521 -12.04 -3.99 8.29
C ASP A 521 -13.48 -4.57 8.39
N ILE A 522 -14.43 -4.07 7.60
CA ILE A 522 -15.82 -4.54 7.59
C ILE A 522 -16.09 -5.36 6.34
N ASP A 523 -15.51 -4.97 5.21
CA ASP A 523 -15.72 -5.62 3.93
C ASP A 523 -14.90 -6.91 3.80
N PRO A 524 -15.45 -7.98 3.21
CA PRO A 524 -14.69 -9.21 2.97
C PRO A 524 -13.38 -9.02 2.19
N THR A 525 -13.32 -8.01 1.32
CA THR A 525 -12.13 -7.73 0.52
C THR A 525 -10.98 -7.13 1.31
N SER A 526 -11.25 -6.51 2.46
CA SER A 526 -10.20 -5.97 3.34
C SER A 526 -9.48 -7.05 4.16
N ARG A 527 -9.93 -8.30 4.11
CA ARG A 527 -9.33 -9.41 4.83
C ARG A 527 -8.05 -9.88 4.16
N THR A 528 -7.02 -10.07 4.95
CA THR A 528 -5.75 -10.64 4.52
C THR A 528 -5.54 -11.99 5.21
N GLN A 529 -4.79 -12.90 4.60
CA GLN A 529 -4.52 -14.22 5.17
C GLN A 529 -3.69 -14.09 6.46
N THR A 530 -2.72 -13.17 6.49
CA THR A 530 -1.86 -12.90 7.66
C THR A 530 -2.63 -12.23 8.79
N GLY A 531 -3.62 -11.40 8.47
CA GLY A 531 -4.41 -10.64 9.43
C GLY A 531 -3.67 -9.44 10.03
N THR A 532 -4.29 -8.82 11.02
CA THR A 532 -3.76 -7.63 11.71
C THR A 532 -2.61 -7.95 12.66
N ILE A 533 -1.85 -6.91 13.05
CA ILE A 533 -0.86 -7.04 14.13
C ILE A 533 -1.52 -7.59 15.42
N PHE A 534 -2.73 -7.18 15.73
CA PHE A 534 -3.45 -7.64 16.92
C PHE A 534 -3.74 -9.14 16.88
N LYS A 535 -4.14 -9.66 15.70
CA LYS A 535 -4.30 -11.10 15.49
C LYS A 535 -2.98 -11.83 15.68
N ARG A 536 -1.93 -11.37 15.04
CA ARG A 536 -0.60 -11.98 15.06
C ARG A 536 0.02 -12.02 16.47
N LEU A 537 -0.16 -10.94 17.25
CA LEU A 537 0.26 -10.88 18.65
C LEU A 537 -0.43 -11.97 19.50
N LEU A 538 -1.76 -12.04 19.45
CA LEU A 538 -2.51 -13.03 20.23
C LEU A 538 -2.25 -14.46 19.76
N ASP A 539 -2.05 -14.69 18.47
CA ASP A 539 -1.69 -16.00 17.92
C ASP A 539 -0.29 -16.44 18.40
N ALA A 540 0.62 -15.49 18.63
CA ALA A 540 1.93 -15.72 19.24
C ALA A 540 1.90 -15.77 20.79
N GLY A 541 0.73 -15.57 21.43
CA GLY A 541 0.61 -15.53 22.89
C GLY A 541 1.14 -14.24 23.52
N ILE A 542 1.26 -13.16 22.74
CA ILE A 542 1.69 -11.84 23.19
C ILE A 542 0.47 -10.98 23.46
N GLU A 543 0.31 -10.49 24.69
CA GLU A 543 -0.75 -9.57 25.04
C GLU A 543 -0.46 -8.17 24.52
N PHE A 544 -1.52 -7.43 24.19
CA PHE A 544 -1.42 -6.03 23.79
C PHE A 544 -2.45 -5.13 24.51
N ARG A 545 -2.27 -3.82 24.40
CA ARG A 545 -3.28 -2.84 24.77
C ARG A 545 -3.41 -1.79 23.67
N SER A 546 -4.64 -1.50 23.25
CA SER A 546 -4.92 -0.49 22.23
C SER A 546 -5.70 0.67 22.82
N TYR A 547 -5.22 1.88 22.54
CA TYR A 547 -5.83 3.16 22.91
C TYR A 547 -6.10 3.95 21.62
N GLY A 548 -7.37 4.07 21.26
CA GLY A 548 -7.82 4.94 20.17
C GLY A 548 -7.89 4.35 18.77
N GLN A 549 -7.21 3.26 18.49
CA GLN A 549 -7.27 2.62 17.16
C GLN A 549 -8.64 1.99 16.92
N ILE A 550 -9.19 2.21 15.72
CA ILE A 550 -10.50 1.70 15.27
C ILE A 550 -10.40 0.60 14.22
N ILE A 551 -9.39 0.65 13.36
CA ILE A 551 -9.17 -0.31 12.26
C ILE A 551 -8.44 -1.55 12.79
N GLY A 552 -8.83 -2.73 12.31
CA GLY A 552 -8.19 -3.99 12.62
C GLY A 552 -8.87 -4.85 13.68
N PHE A 553 -10.05 -4.44 14.17
CA PHE A 553 -10.76 -5.16 15.24
C PHE A 553 -12.09 -5.79 14.81
N MET A 554 -12.68 -5.36 13.70
CA MET A 554 -14.06 -5.73 13.34
C MET A 554 -14.18 -7.17 12.87
N GLU A 555 -13.10 -7.80 12.39
CA GLU A 555 -13.13 -9.20 11.97
C GLU A 555 -13.47 -10.16 13.13
N ASP A 556 -12.95 -9.88 14.35
CA ASP A 556 -13.20 -10.68 15.56
C ASP A 556 -13.23 -9.79 16.80
N PHE A 557 -14.16 -8.86 16.82
CA PHE A 557 -14.26 -7.85 17.88
C PHE A 557 -14.36 -8.46 19.28
N ASP A 558 -15.10 -9.57 19.44
CA ASP A 558 -15.26 -10.24 20.75
C ASP A 558 -13.91 -10.75 21.29
N ARG A 559 -13.00 -11.19 20.40
CA ARG A 559 -11.64 -11.63 20.76
C ARG A 559 -10.78 -10.46 21.22
N TYR A 560 -10.90 -9.31 20.57
CA TYR A 560 -10.04 -8.13 20.81
C TYR A 560 -10.57 -7.20 21.90
N ALA A 561 -11.87 -7.20 22.18
CA ALA A 561 -12.51 -6.28 23.14
C ALA A 561 -11.83 -6.21 24.53
N PRO A 562 -11.29 -7.31 25.12
CA PRO A 562 -10.57 -7.23 26.40
C PRO A 562 -9.30 -6.37 26.37
N TYR A 563 -8.71 -6.17 25.19
CA TYR A 563 -7.43 -5.49 24.98
C TYR A 563 -7.60 -4.03 24.51
N ILE A 564 -8.83 -3.56 24.31
CA ILE A 564 -9.14 -2.21 23.83
C ILE A 564 -9.63 -1.36 25.01
N ASP A 565 -9.06 -0.16 25.18
CA ASP A 565 -9.64 0.80 26.12
C ASP A 565 -10.75 1.62 25.48
N ILE A 566 -11.99 1.31 25.86
CA ILE A 566 -13.17 2.03 25.37
C ILE A 566 -13.37 3.40 26.02
N LYS A 567 -12.71 3.70 27.14
CA LYS A 567 -12.81 5.00 27.82
C LYS A 567 -11.92 6.05 27.19
N TYR A 568 -10.78 5.61 26.63
CA TYR A 568 -9.92 6.47 25.84
C TYR A 568 -10.73 7.18 24.73
N GLY A 569 -11.76 6.49 24.21
CA GLY A 569 -12.51 6.93 23.05
C GLY A 569 -11.72 6.64 21.78
N PHE A 570 -12.36 6.08 20.79
CA PHE A 570 -11.78 5.90 19.46
C PHE A 570 -11.38 7.28 18.89
N TRP A 571 -11.11 7.36 17.61
CA TRP A 571 -10.76 8.59 16.93
C TRP A 571 -11.73 9.74 17.27
N ASN A 572 -11.42 10.49 18.33
CA ASN A 572 -12.26 11.56 18.89
C ASN A 572 -11.43 12.81 19.20
N MET A 573 -11.38 13.73 18.25
CA MET A 573 -10.73 15.03 18.41
C MET A 573 -11.45 15.99 19.37
N GLY A 574 -12.67 15.66 19.81
CA GLY A 574 -13.41 16.44 20.80
C GLY A 574 -12.89 16.29 22.23
N VAL A 575 -11.94 15.35 22.44
CA VAL A 575 -11.26 15.13 23.72
C VAL A 575 -9.79 15.50 23.54
N SER A 576 -9.24 16.31 24.45
CA SER A 576 -7.82 16.68 24.46
C SER A 576 -6.93 15.45 24.55
N ASP A 577 -5.84 15.41 23.80
CA ASP A 577 -4.86 14.32 23.83
C ASP A 577 -4.15 14.25 25.19
N GLU A 578 -3.95 15.37 25.88
CA GLU A 578 -3.47 15.36 27.27
C GLU A 578 -4.42 14.59 28.22
N VAL A 579 -5.75 14.74 28.06
CA VAL A 579 -6.75 14.00 28.83
C VAL A 579 -6.77 12.51 28.45
N LYS A 580 -6.57 12.19 27.18
CA LYS A 580 -6.42 10.80 26.72
C LYS A 580 -5.20 10.14 27.35
N VAL A 581 -4.07 10.84 27.42
CA VAL A 581 -2.84 10.34 28.06
C VAL A 581 -3.03 10.17 29.58
N ASP A 582 -3.86 10.96 30.24
CA ASP A 582 -4.20 10.72 31.66
C ASP A 582 -4.88 9.36 31.88
N GLU A 583 -5.73 8.91 30.94
CA GLU A 583 -6.35 7.57 31.02
C GLU A 583 -5.31 6.48 30.79
N ILE A 584 -4.39 6.64 29.83
CA ILE A 584 -3.30 5.70 29.59
C ILE A 584 -2.45 5.55 30.88
N ILE A 585 -1.99 6.66 31.44
CA ILE A 585 -1.17 6.67 32.66
C ILE A 585 -1.92 6.01 33.82
N ARG A 586 -3.21 6.29 33.97
CA ARG A 586 -4.04 5.65 35.00
C ARG A 586 -4.06 4.10 34.86
N GLU A 587 -4.15 3.57 33.64
CA GLU A 587 -4.08 2.13 33.42
C GLU A 587 -2.69 1.55 33.70
N TRP A 588 -1.65 2.26 33.31
CA TRP A 588 -0.26 1.87 33.61
C TRP A 588 0.02 1.84 35.11
N GLU A 589 -0.49 2.80 35.87
CA GLU A 589 -0.43 2.81 37.36
C GLU A 589 -1.22 1.64 37.98
N LEU A 590 -2.22 1.11 37.30
CA LEU A 590 -2.94 -0.10 37.72
C LEU A 590 -2.24 -1.40 37.31
N GLY A 591 -1.08 -1.33 36.67
CA GLY A 591 -0.29 -2.47 36.22
C GLY A 591 -0.73 -3.06 34.88
N ILE A 592 -1.50 -2.33 34.06
CA ILE A 592 -1.86 -2.73 32.70
C ILE A 592 -0.76 -2.21 31.75
N PHE A 593 0.32 -2.98 31.61
CA PHE A 593 1.47 -2.62 30.79
C PHE A 593 1.97 -3.84 30.02
N PRO A 594 1.28 -4.26 28.93
CA PRO A 594 1.63 -5.47 28.18
C PRO A 594 2.88 -5.24 27.28
N PRO A 595 3.41 -6.31 26.66
CA PRO A 595 4.56 -6.23 25.76
C PRO A 595 4.35 -5.33 24.54
N PHE A 596 3.13 -5.17 24.05
CA PHE A 596 2.81 -4.26 22.95
C PHE A 596 1.67 -3.31 23.29
N ILE A 597 1.89 -2.01 23.06
CA ILE A 597 0.91 -0.95 23.31
C ILE A 597 0.77 -0.11 22.04
N TYR A 598 -0.46 -0.01 21.53
CA TYR A 598 -0.81 0.84 20.39
C TYR A 598 -1.56 2.08 20.88
N ILE A 599 -1.10 3.27 20.51
CA ILE A 599 -1.70 4.54 20.91
C ILE A 599 -1.95 5.38 19.66
N SER A 600 -3.18 5.91 19.50
CA SER A 600 -3.51 6.90 18.48
C SER A 600 -3.71 8.25 19.16
N LEU A 601 -2.94 9.29 18.76
CA LEU A 601 -3.05 10.66 19.24
C LEU A 601 -3.51 11.59 18.10
N PRO A 602 -4.83 11.75 17.85
CA PRO A 602 -5.36 12.32 16.62
C PRO A 602 -5.54 13.85 16.61
N ASN A 603 -5.23 14.60 17.69
CA ASN A 603 -5.59 16.02 17.75
C ASN A 603 -4.75 16.91 16.82
N ASP A 604 -3.59 16.44 16.37
CA ASP A 604 -2.79 17.13 15.34
C ASP A 604 -3.43 17.14 13.95
N HIS A 605 -4.42 16.27 13.67
CA HIS A 605 -5.28 16.40 12.49
C HIS A 605 -5.91 17.80 12.39
N THR A 606 -6.34 18.36 13.48
CA THR A 606 -6.99 19.67 13.61
C THR A 606 -8.37 19.77 12.95
N TYR A 607 -9.07 20.87 13.19
CA TYR A 607 -10.32 21.24 12.49
C TYR A 607 -10.07 22.34 11.43
N GLY A 608 -8.82 22.59 11.07
CA GLY A 608 -8.46 23.66 10.16
C GLY A 608 -9.02 25.01 10.61
N SER A 609 -9.71 25.72 9.72
CA SER A 609 -10.34 27.01 9.99
C SER A 609 -11.80 26.91 10.45
N GLY A 610 -12.32 25.72 10.81
CA GLY A 610 -13.71 25.49 11.21
C GLY A 610 -14.17 26.46 12.29
N SER A 611 -15.31 27.13 12.10
CA SER A 611 -15.75 28.23 12.96
C SER A 611 -16.14 27.75 14.35
N GLY A 612 -15.56 28.37 15.40
CA GLY A 612 -15.82 27.99 16.78
C GLY A 612 -15.19 26.67 17.20
N GLN A 613 -14.40 26.05 16.35
CA GLN A 613 -13.54 24.91 16.70
C GLN A 613 -12.23 25.41 17.32
N PRO A 614 -11.52 24.57 18.11
CA PRO A 614 -10.18 24.92 18.59
C PRO A 614 -9.23 25.25 17.43
N THR A 615 -8.32 26.22 17.67
CA THR A 615 -7.35 26.60 16.62
C THR A 615 -6.36 25.45 16.34
N PRO A 616 -5.85 25.33 15.09
CA PRO A 616 -4.83 24.33 14.78
C PRO A 616 -3.59 24.43 15.68
N ARG A 617 -3.15 25.64 16.03
CA ARG A 617 -2.01 25.85 16.95
C ARG A 617 -2.26 25.27 18.33
N TYR A 618 -3.47 25.45 18.88
CA TYR A 618 -3.83 24.89 20.18
C TYR A 618 -3.83 23.34 20.13
N LEU A 619 -4.43 22.75 19.09
CA LEU A 619 -4.54 21.30 18.96
C LEU A 619 -3.16 20.65 18.74
N MET A 620 -2.29 21.27 17.95
CA MET A 620 -0.90 20.83 17.80
C MET A 620 -0.12 20.91 19.12
N GLY A 621 -0.31 21.98 19.90
CA GLY A 621 0.29 22.12 21.22
C GLY A 621 -0.26 21.13 22.25
N ASP A 622 -1.54 20.77 22.18
CA ASP A 622 -2.18 19.74 22.99
C ASP A 622 -1.61 18.35 22.72
N ASN A 623 -1.47 17.98 21.43
CA ASN A 623 -0.85 16.74 20.99
C ASN A 623 0.64 16.67 21.41
N ASP A 624 1.39 17.77 21.26
CA ASP A 624 2.77 17.91 21.71
C ASP A 624 2.93 17.67 23.21
N ALA A 625 2.11 18.34 24.01
CA ALA A 625 2.13 18.21 25.47
C ALA A 625 1.74 16.79 25.92
N ALA A 626 0.77 16.17 25.24
CA ALA A 626 0.35 14.79 25.50
C ALA A 626 1.49 13.80 25.30
N LEU A 627 2.20 13.87 24.16
CA LEU A 627 3.37 13.04 23.89
C LEU A 627 4.45 13.27 24.94
N GLY A 628 4.79 14.53 25.26
CA GLY A 628 5.78 14.87 26.28
C GLY A 628 5.41 14.31 27.66
N LYS A 629 4.17 14.47 28.09
CA LYS A 629 3.63 13.97 29.36
C LYS A 629 3.71 12.43 29.46
N MET A 630 3.39 11.73 28.40
CA MET A 630 3.49 10.28 28.31
C MET A 630 4.94 9.83 28.53
N VAL A 631 5.89 10.41 27.77
CA VAL A 631 7.31 10.06 27.87
C VAL A 631 7.89 10.45 29.22
N GLN A 632 7.47 11.59 29.80
CA GLN A 632 7.89 11.97 31.17
C GLN A 632 7.47 10.93 32.19
N TRP A 633 6.21 10.48 32.18
CA TRP A 633 5.74 9.46 33.10
C TRP A 633 6.53 8.17 32.92
N LEU A 634 6.63 7.70 31.66
CA LEU A 634 7.29 6.47 31.31
C LEU A 634 8.77 6.46 31.76
N SER A 635 9.51 7.54 31.48
CA SER A 635 10.94 7.64 31.81
C SER A 635 11.24 7.73 33.32
N ASN A 636 10.22 7.99 34.14
CA ASN A 636 10.29 7.96 35.61
C ASN A 636 9.67 6.68 36.20
N SER A 637 9.22 5.73 35.40
CA SER A 637 8.62 4.47 35.83
C SER A 637 9.63 3.31 35.82
N GLU A 638 9.25 2.20 36.47
CA GLU A 638 10.03 0.94 36.42
C GLU A 638 10.05 0.29 35.03
N HIS A 639 9.09 0.64 34.15
CA HIS A 639 9.01 0.12 32.78
C HIS A 639 10.02 0.77 31.82
N TRP A 640 10.62 1.90 32.20
CA TRP A 640 11.56 2.61 31.33
C TRP A 640 12.72 1.75 30.86
N GLN A 641 13.31 0.96 31.77
CA GLN A 641 14.56 0.23 31.53
C GLN A 641 14.53 -0.73 30.32
N ASP A 642 13.37 -1.17 29.87
CA ASP A 642 13.19 -2.19 28.81
C ASP A 642 12.06 -1.85 27.83
N THR A 643 11.72 -0.56 27.71
CA THR A 643 10.69 -0.03 26.79
C THR A 643 11.31 0.77 25.65
N VAL A 644 10.76 0.60 24.45
CA VAL A 644 10.97 1.50 23.30
C VAL A 644 9.65 2.10 22.86
N VAL A 645 9.66 3.37 22.45
CA VAL A 645 8.54 4.09 21.88
C VAL A 645 8.89 4.48 20.45
N PHE A 646 8.08 4.07 19.48
CA PHE A 646 8.11 4.57 18.11
C PHE A 646 6.98 5.57 17.92
N VAL A 647 7.27 6.72 17.36
CA VAL A 647 6.28 7.76 17.04
C VAL A 647 6.35 8.08 15.56
N THR A 648 5.22 8.00 14.87
CA THR A 648 5.09 8.39 13.46
C THR A 648 3.67 8.89 13.18
N GLU A 649 3.45 9.42 11.97
CA GLU A 649 2.13 9.79 11.47
C GLU A 649 1.55 8.63 10.64
N ASP A 650 0.24 8.67 10.39
CA ASP A 650 -0.46 7.72 9.51
C ASP A 650 -0.25 8.06 8.03
N ASP A 651 -0.46 9.30 7.67
CA ASP A 651 -0.22 9.91 6.36
C ASP A 651 0.10 11.40 6.51
N PRO A 652 0.68 12.04 5.51
CA PRO A 652 0.96 13.48 5.54
C PRO A 652 -0.15 14.35 4.94
N GLN A 653 -1.22 13.78 4.42
CA GLN A 653 -2.44 14.38 3.87
C GLN A 653 -2.25 15.76 3.21
N SER A 654 -1.66 15.83 2.04
CA SER A 654 -1.44 17.09 1.31
C SER A 654 -0.58 18.14 2.04
N GLY A 655 0.18 17.74 3.06
CA GLY A 655 1.17 18.60 3.71
C GLY A 655 2.34 18.91 2.79
N ALA A 656 2.99 20.05 3.02
CA ALA A 656 4.15 20.46 2.26
C ALA A 656 5.44 19.91 2.86
N ASP A 657 6.34 19.39 2.01
CA ASP A 657 7.67 18.92 2.38
C ASP A 657 8.65 19.17 1.23
N HIS A 658 9.94 19.47 1.54
CA HIS A 658 10.90 19.79 0.49
C HIS A 658 11.56 18.57 -0.17
N VAL A 659 11.32 17.35 0.37
CA VAL A 659 11.88 16.11 -0.17
C VAL A 659 10.80 15.33 -0.93
N ASP A 660 9.78 14.87 -0.20
CA ASP A 660 8.67 14.10 -0.75
C ASP A 660 7.44 14.26 0.16
N PRO A 661 6.23 14.35 -0.38
CA PRO A 661 5.02 14.51 0.43
C PRO A 661 4.73 13.36 1.40
N HIS A 662 5.33 12.15 1.23
CA HIS A 662 5.18 11.05 2.18
C HIS A 662 6.17 11.14 3.37
N ARG A 663 7.12 12.10 3.35
CA ARG A 663 8.07 12.24 4.45
C ARG A 663 7.41 12.79 5.69
N THR A 664 7.59 12.11 6.82
CA THR A 664 6.93 12.46 8.06
C THR A 664 7.83 12.37 9.28
N ILE A 665 7.26 12.68 10.46
CA ILE A 665 7.95 12.62 11.73
C ILE A 665 8.27 11.17 12.09
N GLY A 666 9.51 10.89 12.45
CA GLY A 666 9.93 9.61 13.00
C GLY A 666 10.75 9.84 14.27
N LEU A 667 10.27 9.34 15.42
CA LEU A 667 11.03 9.39 16.67
C LEU A 667 11.19 7.98 17.24
N VAL A 668 12.41 7.67 17.73
CA VAL A 668 12.68 6.45 18.49
C VAL A 668 13.16 6.86 19.88
N ILE A 669 12.38 6.49 20.90
CA ILE A 669 12.55 6.98 22.28
C ILE A 669 12.67 5.79 23.21
N GLY A 670 13.67 5.76 24.06
CA GLY A 670 13.87 4.70 25.03
C GLY A 670 15.30 4.65 25.55
N PRO A 671 15.59 3.82 26.55
CA PRO A 671 16.96 3.74 27.10
C PRO A 671 17.97 3.22 26.07
N TYR A 672 17.54 2.30 25.22
CA TYR A 672 18.38 1.71 24.16
C TYR A 672 18.33 2.51 22.86
N ALA A 673 17.55 3.59 22.77
CA ALA A 673 17.64 4.55 21.67
C ALA A 673 18.92 5.41 21.87
N LYS A 674 19.63 5.67 20.77
CA LYS A 674 20.78 6.61 20.80
C LYS A 674 20.34 7.97 21.33
N ARG A 675 21.26 8.71 21.93
CA ARG A 675 21.00 10.07 22.40
C ARG A 675 21.57 11.09 21.44
N ASN A 676 20.82 12.21 21.27
CA ASN A 676 21.19 13.31 20.38
C ASN A 676 21.61 12.80 18.99
N HIS A 677 20.81 11.90 18.42
CA HIS A 677 21.14 11.22 17.17
C HIS A 677 20.12 11.56 16.07
N VAL A 678 20.64 11.95 14.92
CA VAL A 678 19.87 12.11 13.68
C VAL A 678 20.17 10.90 12.81
N SER A 679 19.17 10.08 12.58
CA SER A 679 19.27 8.99 11.61
C SER A 679 18.75 9.49 10.26
N SER A 680 19.65 9.55 9.27
CA SER A 680 19.33 9.89 7.88
C SER A 680 19.20 8.63 7.00
N VAL A 681 19.14 7.45 7.61
CA VAL A 681 18.85 6.21 6.91
C VAL A 681 17.43 6.25 6.36
N LEU A 682 17.25 5.78 5.13
CA LEU A 682 15.94 5.67 4.51
C LEU A 682 15.08 4.62 5.24
N TYR A 683 14.06 5.09 5.90
CA TYR A 683 13.08 4.26 6.59
C TYR A 683 11.67 4.53 6.08
N SER A 684 10.82 3.53 6.27
CA SER A 684 9.37 3.68 6.07
C SER A 684 8.60 3.16 7.28
N MET A 685 7.27 3.27 7.29
CA MET A 685 6.44 2.63 8.31
C MET A 685 6.68 1.12 8.33
N SER A 686 6.96 0.51 7.17
CA SER A 686 7.36 -0.90 7.07
C SER A 686 8.69 -1.19 7.79
N SER A 687 9.62 -0.23 7.86
CA SER A 687 10.87 -0.35 8.66
C SER A 687 10.58 -0.38 10.16
N ILE A 688 9.62 0.42 10.61
CA ILE A 688 9.16 0.40 12.00
C ILE A 688 8.56 -0.98 12.32
N TRP A 689 7.70 -1.51 11.43
CA TRP A 689 7.12 -2.84 11.61
C TRP A 689 8.16 -3.95 11.60
N HIS A 690 9.11 -3.94 10.67
CA HIS A 690 10.22 -4.89 10.67
C HIS A 690 10.95 -4.91 12.02
N THR A 691 11.26 -3.72 12.55
CA THR A 691 11.96 -3.57 13.84
C THR A 691 11.12 -4.08 15.01
N ILE A 692 9.82 -3.76 15.04
CA ILE A 692 8.88 -4.25 16.06
C ILE A 692 8.75 -5.78 16.00
N GLU A 693 8.63 -6.36 14.82
CA GLU A 693 8.54 -7.79 14.60
C GLU A 693 9.79 -8.52 15.10
N LEU A 694 10.98 -7.98 14.83
CA LEU A 694 12.24 -8.51 15.37
C LEU A 694 12.28 -8.40 16.90
N ILE A 695 11.91 -7.25 17.48
CA ILE A 695 11.90 -7.07 18.95
C ILE A 695 10.98 -8.08 19.62
N LEU A 696 9.78 -8.31 19.07
CA LEU A 696 8.78 -9.19 19.65
C LEU A 696 8.95 -10.67 19.24
N GLY A 697 9.88 -10.99 18.33
CA GLY A 697 10.09 -12.35 17.81
C GLY A 697 8.96 -12.84 16.93
N LEU A 698 8.22 -11.92 16.29
CA LEU A 698 7.15 -12.25 15.34
C LEU A 698 7.72 -12.56 13.95
N PRO A 699 7.05 -13.37 13.13
CA PRO A 699 7.38 -13.46 11.72
C PRO A 699 6.98 -12.14 11.00
N PRO A 700 7.51 -11.84 9.79
CA PRO A 700 7.13 -10.64 9.05
C PRO A 700 5.63 -10.63 8.70
N ALA A 701 4.99 -9.45 8.77
CA ALA A 701 3.59 -9.26 8.39
C ALA A 701 3.37 -9.39 6.89
N SER A 702 4.34 -8.91 6.13
CA SER A 702 4.25 -8.80 4.68
C SER A 702 5.63 -8.77 4.05
N LYS A 703 5.68 -8.86 2.72
CA LYS A 703 6.91 -8.59 1.96
C LYS A 703 7.41 -7.16 2.19
N TYR A 704 6.53 -6.23 2.46
CA TYR A 704 6.91 -4.85 2.77
C TYR A 704 7.74 -4.79 4.05
N SER A 705 7.27 -5.34 5.16
CA SER A 705 8.06 -5.37 6.40
C SER A 705 9.31 -6.25 6.25
N ARG A 706 9.20 -7.41 5.57
CA ARG A 706 10.34 -8.33 5.39
C ARG A 706 11.54 -7.69 4.69
N TYR A 707 11.29 -6.90 3.65
CA TYR A 707 12.34 -6.29 2.82
C TYR A 707 12.62 -4.81 3.15
N ALA A 708 11.94 -4.23 4.14
CA ALA A 708 12.28 -2.91 4.64
C ALA A 708 13.55 -2.96 5.51
N SER A 709 14.31 -1.88 5.51
CA SER A 709 15.51 -1.75 6.37
C SER A 709 15.10 -1.73 7.84
N PRO A 710 15.62 -2.61 8.71
CA PRO A 710 15.43 -2.48 10.16
C PRO A 710 16.14 -1.22 10.69
N MET A 711 15.62 -0.67 11.78
CA MET A 711 16.09 0.63 12.30
C MET A 711 17.34 0.52 13.21
N TYR A 712 18.33 -0.30 12.82
CA TYR A 712 19.53 -0.54 13.65
C TYR A 712 20.30 0.72 14.01
N ASP A 713 20.38 1.72 13.10
CA ASP A 713 21.07 2.98 13.37
C ASP A 713 20.45 3.79 14.53
N CYS A 714 19.22 3.51 14.89
CA CYS A 714 18.53 4.20 15.99
C CYS A 714 18.91 3.68 17.37
N PHE A 715 19.65 2.56 17.48
CA PHE A 715 19.82 1.83 18.73
C PHE A 715 21.28 1.74 19.17
N THR A 716 21.45 1.55 20.47
CA THR A 716 22.75 1.32 21.13
C THR A 716 22.67 0.16 22.11
N THR A 717 23.77 -0.55 22.29
CA THR A 717 23.88 -1.65 23.26
C THR A 717 24.01 -1.14 24.72
N THR A 718 24.29 0.13 24.93
CA THR A 718 24.45 0.73 26.26
C THR A 718 23.25 1.61 26.61
N PRO A 719 22.37 1.20 27.53
CA PRO A 719 21.17 1.96 27.87
C PRO A 719 21.48 3.24 28.65
N ASP A 720 20.78 4.32 28.29
CA ASP A 720 20.75 5.58 29.05
C ASP A 720 19.39 5.76 29.73
N LEU A 721 19.39 5.61 31.06
CA LEU A 721 18.17 5.69 31.88
C LEU A 721 17.78 7.12 32.28
N THR A 722 18.41 8.14 31.72
CA THR A 722 18.10 9.54 32.02
C THR A 722 16.63 9.83 31.70
N ALA A 723 15.91 10.33 32.69
CA ALA A 723 14.48 10.65 32.55
C ALA A 723 14.29 11.92 31.70
N TYR A 724 13.16 11.96 31.00
CA TYR A 724 12.71 13.12 30.21
C TYR A 724 11.85 14.06 31.08
N GLU A 725 11.94 15.37 30.84
CA GLU A 725 11.11 16.40 31.48
C GLU A 725 10.27 17.11 30.41
N ALA A 726 8.95 16.99 30.50
CA ALA A 726 8.03 17.54 29.51
C ALA A 726 7.79 19.05 29.72
N SER A 727 7.50 19.72 28.62
CA SER A 727 6.96 21.09 28.61
C SER A 727 5.42 21.03 28.54
N PRO A 728 4.68 21.89 29.25
CA PRO A 728 3.22 21.99 29.10
C PRO A 728 2.87 22.61 27.75
N ASN A 729 1.61 22.46 27.33
CA ASN A 729 1.12 23.11 26.12
C ASN A 729 1.40 24.63 26.16
N PRO A 730 2.20 25.16 25.24
CA PRO A 730 2.53 26.58 25.24
C PRO A 730 1.42 27.47 24.69
N ILE A 731 0.42 26.87 24.02
CA ILE A 731 -0.65 27.59 23.35
C ILE A 731 -1.90 27.62 24.23
N PRO A 732 -2.42 28.80 24.62
CA PRO A 732 -3.66 28.85 25.39
C PRO A 732 -4.85 28.36 24.55
N PHE A 733 -5.88 27.87 25.25
CA PHE A 733 -7.11 27.44 24.56
C PHE A 733 -7.72 28.61 23.80
N GLU A 734 -7.84 28.46 22.48
CA GLU A 734 -8.43 29.43 21.57
C GLU A 734 -9.37 28.77 20.59
N LEU A 735 -10.44 29.49 20.23
CA LEU A 735 -11.39 29.07 19.20
C LEU A 735 -11.19 29.89 17.91
N ASN A 736 -11.35 29.26 16.77
CA ASN A 736 -11.31 29.92 15.48
C ASN A 736 -12.37 31.02 15.39
N PRO A 737 -11.99 32.28 15.08
CA PRO A 737 -12.95 33.34 14.83
C PRO A 737 -13.66 33.14 13.47
N LYS A 738 -14.70 33.92 13.21
CA LYS A 738 -15.35 33.93 11.90
C LYS A 738 -14.54 34.71 10.85
N GLY A 739 -14.61 34.28 9.61
CA GLY A 739 -14.02 34.98 8.47
C GLY A 739 -12.58 34.55 8.17
N LEU A 740 -12.14 33.40 8.62
CA LEU A 740 -10.85 32.79 8.27
C LEU A 740 -10.83 32.26 6.83
N PRO A 741 -9.67 32.17 6.19
CA PRO A 741 -9.53 31.48 4.91
C PRO A 741 -10.07 30.05 4.98
N PHE A 742 -10.67 29.54 3.89
CA PHE A 742 -11.25 28.20 3.79
C PHE A 742 -12.31 27.83 4.84
N GLN A 743 -12.87 28.78 5.58
CA GLN A 743 -13.79 28.50 6.69
C GLN A 743 -15.05 27.76 6.24
N GLU A 744 -15.65 28.16 5.11
CA GLU A 744 -16.82 27.47 4.55
C GLU A 744 -16.50 26.01 4.18
N TYR A 745 -15.32 25.76 3.65
CA TYR A 745 -14.84 24.40 3.36
C TYR A 745 -14.74 23.57 4.64
N CYS A 746 -14.09 24.08 5.68
CA CYS A 746 -13.96 23.38 6.96
C CYS A 746 -15.29 23.26 7.72
N ASP A 747 -16.16 24.28 7.67
CA ASP A 747 -17.47 24.22 8.34
C ASP A 747 -18.40 23.15 7.70
N ASN A 748 -18.20 22.83 6.44
CA ASN A 748 -18.94 21.79 5.73
C ASN A 748 -18.27 20.41 5.76
N ALA A 749 -17.04 20.31 6.24
CA ALA A 749 -16.30 19.05 6.29
C ALA A 749 -16.84 18.14 7.41
N ASN A 750 -16.88 16.84 7.12
CA ASN A 750 -17.20 15.81 8.10
C ASN A 750 -15.93 15.26 8.75
N PHE A 751 -15.41 15.95 9.76
CA PHE A 751 -14.20 15.51 10.48
C PHE A 751 -14.34 14.17 11.24
N ALA A 752 -15.52 13.58 11.28
CA ALA A 752 -15.71 12.22 11.80
C ALA A 752 -15.49 11.14 10.72
N ALA A 753 -15.36 11.56 9.44
CA ALA A 753 -15.03 10.67 8.36
C ALA A 753 -13.55 10.85 8.00
N PRO A 754 -12.74 9.79 8.01
CA PRO A 754 -11.37 9.84 7.53
C PRO A 754 -11.31 10.44 6.12
N ASP A 755 -10.27 11.18 5.80
CA ASP A 755 -10.01 11.76 4.48
C ASP A 755 -11.06 12.78 3.96
N ALA A 756 -11.92 13.28 4.84
CA ALA A 756 -12.94 14.24 4.44
C ALA A 756 -12.39 15.63 4.05
N VAL A 757 -11.09 15.88 4.29
CA VAL A 757 -10.47 17.22 4.20
C VAL A 757 -9.19 17.18 3.36
N SER A 758 -9.32 16.81 2.09
CA SER A 758 -8.22 16.66 1.12
C SER A 758 -7.36 17.91 0.89
N ARG A 759 -7.80 19.10 1.32
CA ARG A 759 -7.09 20.37 1.19
C ARG A 759 -6.55 20.89 2.53
N MET A 760 -6.38 20.04 3.54
CA MET A 760 -5.96 20.51 4.86
C MET A 760 -4.58 21.17 4.83
N GLY A 761 -3.64 20.71 4.03
CA GLY A 761 -2.33 21.35 3.84
C GLY A 761 -2.46 22.83 3.41
N GLU A 762 -3.32 23.12 2.43
CA GLU A 762 -3.59 24.50 1.97
C GLU A 762 -4.26 25.34 3.08
N VAL A 763 -5.20 24.75 3.81
CA VAL A 763 -5.89 25.41 4.94
C VAL A 763 -4.88 25.81 6.02
N LEU A 764 -4.06 24.87 6.48
CA LEU A 764 -3.05 25.12 7.50
C LEU A 764 -2.01 26.14 7.02
N TRP A 765 -1.60 26.07 5.77
CA TRP A 765 -0.70 27.06 5.17
C TRP A 765 -1.29 28.48 5.23
N ALA A 766 -2.53 28.63 4.75
CA ALA A 766 -3.20 29.92 4.75
C ALA A 766 -3.40 30.51 6.17
N LEU A 767 -3.52 29.67 7.19
CA LEU A 767 -3.65 30.09 8.59
C LEU A 767 -2.32 30.45 9.24
N THR A 768 -1.25 29.74 8.92
CA THR A 768 0.07 29.93 9.54
C THR A 768 0.96 30.89 8.76
N ARG A 769 0.72 31.04 7.44
CA ARG A 769 1.46 31.91 6.50
C ARG A 769 0.53 32.79 5.68
N PRO A 770 -0.21 33.71 6.33
CA PRO A 770 -1.23 34.51 5.64
C PRO A 770 -0.63 35.38 4.51
N GLY A 771 -1.15 35.20 3.32
CA GLY A 771 -0.74 35.95 2.14
C GLY A 771 0.42 35.35 1.34
N GLU A 772 1.00 34.25 1.80
CA GLU A 772 1.97 33.46 1.04
C GLU A 772 1.22 32.42 0.19
N PRO A 773 1.60 32.22 -1.10
CA PRO A 773 1.01 31.16 -1.90
C PRO A 773 1.39 29.78 -1.31
N PHE A 774 0.47 28.81 -1.44
CA PHE A 774 0.80 27.44 -1.07
C PHE A 774 1.93 26.93 -1.97
N PRO A 775 2.97 26.30 -1.42
CA PRO A 775 4.08 25.81 -2.21
C PRO A 775 3.60 24.87 -3.32
N GLN A 776 4.01 25.13 -4.54
CA GLN A 776 3.90 24.15 -5.62
C GLN A 776 5.06 23.18 -5.41
N GLY A 777 4.79 21.89 -5.23
CA GLY A 777 5.79 20.92 -4.83
C GLY A 777 7.06 20.97 -5.67
N HIS A 778 8.19 20.73 -5.05
CA HIS A 778 9.39 20.40 -5.79
C HIS A 778 9.20 19.02 -6.41
N SER A 779 9.24 18.97 -7.73
CA SER A 779 9.42 17.72 -8.44
C SER A 779 10.77 17.13 -8.02
N LEU A 780 10.81 15.87 -7.61
CA LEU A 780 12.06 15.07 -7.57
C LEU A 780 12.71 14.96 -8.98
N SER A 781 12.33 15.82 -9.90
CA SER A 781 12.70 15.81 -11.29
C SER A 781 13.84 16.78 -11.58
N GLY A 782 15.03 16.26 -11.55
CA GLY A 782 16.04 16.75 -12.50
C GLY A 782 15.76 16.34 -13.95
N PHE A 783 14.56 15.81 -14.28
CA PHE A 783 14.24 15.24 -15.62
C PHE A 783 13.15 15.96 -16.40
N VAL A 784 12.41 16.91 -15.84
CA VAL A 784 11.29 17.57 -16.57
C VAL A 784 11.63 18.98 -17.03
N GLU A 785 12.63 19.64 -16.46
CA GLU A 785 13.06 20.96 -16.94
C GLU A 785 13.74 20.87 -18.32
N ASP A 786 14.44 19.75 -18.62
CA ASP A 786 15.11 19.57 -19.92
C ASP A 786 14.14 19.31 -21.08
N GLU A 787 12.99 18.62 -20.85
CA GLU A 787 12.02 18.35 -21.92
C GLU A 787 11.14 19.57 -22.25
N GLU A 788 10.84 20.45 -21.29
CA GLU A 788 10.10 21.69 -21.57
C GLU A 788 11.02 22.75 -22.18
N GLU A 789 12.29 22.85 -21.79
CA GLU A 789 13.27 23.76 -22.42
C GLU A 789 13.62 23.30 -23.85
N GLU A 790 13.82 21.99 -24.12
CA GLU A 790 14.02 21.49 -25.48
C GLU A 790 12.78 21.66 -26.37
N ALA A 791 11.57 21.56 -25.80
CA ALA A 791 10.33 21.80 -26.55
C ALA A 791 10.07 23.29 -26.85
N GLU A 792 10.60 24.22 -26.06
CA GLU A 792 10.57 25.65 -26.36
C GLU A 792 11.67 26.05 -27.36
N GLU A 793 12.88 25.52 -27.26
CA GLU A 793 13.95 25.79 -28.25
C GLU A 793 13.62 25.26 -29.67
N VAL A 794 12.79 24.22 -29.79
CA VAL A 794 12.32 23.73 -31.10
C VAL A 794 11.15 24.57 -31.65
N ARG A 795 10.55 25.46 -30.84
CA ARG A 795 9.45 26.33 -31.24
C ARG A 795 9.90 27.75 -31.56
N GLU A 796 11.11 28.16 -31.24
CA GLU A 796 11.76 29.35 -31.77
C GLU A 796 12.61 29.05 -33.04
#